data_00af473ea480725416d78de89ce8ef2f
#
_entry.id   00af473ea480725416d78de89ce8ef2f
#
_cell.length_a   1.000
_cell.length_b   1.000
_cell.length_c   1.000
_cell.angle_alpha   90.00
_cell.angle_beta   90.00
_cell.angle_gamma   90.00
#
_symmetry.space_group_name_H-M   'P 1'
#
loop_
_entity.id
_entity.type
_entity.pdbx_description
1 polymer ?
#
loop_
_entity_poly.entity_id
_entity_poly.type
_entity_poly.pdbx_seq_one_letter_code
_entity_poly.pdbx_strand_id
1 'polypeptide(L)'
;MRLFNFYLKYFFVLFFLATSQAFSNNLKFEGLSILTMDDIQSLTVIDIYKEQISEMELDLITKDLYESDLIYDLNLYIDNDTNIFSIIENDIIEDIYFNGNVRIKNKQLSSLIDSKINFYLSKDQLKNDISYISNFYDSIGYIDNSVEVKKEFYSDNRVNLIFEIAEGSRYKITDLKFFGNTSFSDKFLYSKINTKTLSSYNIFKSGSNFAKELFDFDLVSLNNFYKQKGFFDVKIDYRLKRRRTADFQLSYYIDEGVRYKIDRINYDWNLFDNSINDIDTLALKFENKIDKNDNFFDYKLVDEYIDLINLNLKKNGLYDVEATHTFDKIDDLNTLNFFDIQLDKKYINKINIIGNSITKDKTLRSKIELEPGDLFSEYRLKRDIDSLKNLKYINAAEADMQEFNDLVDVSYELIENKKSGEFMIGGSYSADVGVGLALNLKDSNFQGSGNEVEFTFNGNTEKLLYSLYYNSYGDLNSYETNSYSISNEESDLSGSFGYKTKTQSIAYGRSLRVDENLSTSVGIKLSQIEGYEPVLDVDFINDNIDSYNQTELNLRINFDSTDDIFFPTNGIKSSFGLTLSPESLSKDAFFKTIIQYGQYKSLKDSDRYLFTVNDLGMADSYNSNLRTINSFSLGGSNFKGFDYRGIGPKSNGAYLGGNSFFTNTVGYGGSFLFDEKDNINLRLFHTIGSIWGSDYTSDNEFKLRSSVGLSLDFLSQVGPISLSYAIPIEKEQNDISREFNFTLGASF
;
A
#
# COMPACT_ATOMS: atom_id res chain seq x y z
N MET A 1 -3.12 -77.80 -67.20
CA MET A 1 -2.47 -76.91 -66.22
C MET A 1 -2.64 -75.42 -66.53
N ARG A 2 -3.18 -74.99 -67.68
CA ARG A 2 -3.48 -73.56 -67.99
C ARG A 2 -4.90 -73.13 -67.66
N LEU A 3 -5.85 -74.06 -67.57
CA LEU A 3 -7.25 -73.76 -67.23
C LEU A 3 -7.51 -73.62 -65.68
N PHE A 4 -6.71 -74.24 -64.84
CA PHE A 4 -6.85 -74.22 -63.39
C PHE A 4 -6.32 -72.86 -62.82
N ASN A 5 -5.33 -72.23 -63.42
CA ASN A 5 -4.84 -70.93 -63.02
C ASN A 5 -5.74 -69.73 -63.42
N PHE A 6 -6.64 -69.97 -64.42
CA PHE A 6 -7.58 -68.91 -64.84
C PHE A 6 -8.80 -68.79 -63.86
N TYR A 7 -9.28 -69.93 -63.40
CA TYR A 7 -10.36 -69.95 -62.38
C TYR A 7 -9.87 -69.53 -61.01
N LEU A 8 -8.66 -69.76 -60.63
CA LEU A 8 -8.09 -69.37 -59.37
C LEU A 8 -7.88 -67.83 -59.30
N LYS A 9 -7.51 -67.19 -60.43
CA LYS A 9 -7.39 -65.72 -60.49
C LYS A 9 -8.68 -64.98 -60.46
N TYR A 10 -9.74 -65.56 -61.09
CA TYR A 10 -11.09 -64.98 -61.03
C TYR A 10 -11.79 -65.25 -59.69
N PHE A 11 -11.49 -66.37 -59.04
CA PHE A 11 -12.01 -66.66 -57.70
C PHE A 11 -11.37 -65.72 -56.67
N PHE A 12 -10.11 -65.38 -56.77
CA PHE A 12 -9.48 -64.37 -55.92
C PHE A 12 -9.96 -62.94 -56.20
N VAL A 13 -10.23 -62.62 -57.45
CA VAL A 13 -10.78 -61.29 -57.81
C VAL A 13 -12.26 -61.14 -57.39
N LEU A 14 -13.04 -62.22 -57.47
CA LEU A 14 -14.43 -62.24 -56.96
C LEU A 14 -14.48 -62.28 -55.43
N PHE A 15 -13.50 -62.90 -54.75
CA PHE A 15 -13.39 -62.89 -53.31
C PHE A 15 -12.92 -61.53 -52.76
N PHE A 16 -12.13 -60.81 -53.53
CA PHE A 16 -11.75 -59.41 -53.16
C PHE A 16 -12.81 -58.37 -53.50
N LEU A 17 -13.74 -58.67 -54.43
CA LEU A 17 -14.85 -57.79 -54.75
C LEU A 17 -16.11 -58.04 -53.87
N ALA A 18 -16.11 -59.12 -53.09
CA ALA A 18 -17.23 -59.46 -52.21
C ALA A 18 -17.02 -58.99 -50.74
N THR A 19 -15.90 -58.28 -50.44
CA THR A 19 -15.62 -57.76 -49.10
C THR A 19 -15.43 -56.25 -49.02
N SER A 20 -15.83 -55.49 -50.03
CA SER A 20 -16.13 -54.09 -49.81
C SER A 20 -17.56 -53.94 -49.29
N GLN A 21 -17.84 -54.45 -48.11
CA GLN A 21 -18.88 -53.82 -47.30
C GLN A 21 -18.38 -52.39 -47.04
N ALA A 22 -19.13 -51.44 -47.56
CA ALA A 22 -19.03 -50.06 -47.09
C ALA A 22 -19.47 -50.14 -45.62
N PHE A 23 -18.50 -50.16 -44.71
CA PHE A 23 -18.77 -49.97 -43.30
C PHE A 23 -19.35 -48.57 -43.16
N SER A 24 -20.64 -48.51 -42.95
CA SER A 24 -21.35 -47.31 -42.56
C SER A 24 -20.76 -46.84 -41.19
N ASN A 25 -20.40 -45.60 -41.12
CA ASN A 25 -20.00 -45.02 -39.86
C ASN A 25 -21.15 -45.21 -38.87
N ASN A 26 -20.96 -46.02 -37.81
CA ASN A 26 -22.03 -46.43 -36.90
C ASN A 26 -22.37 -45.31 -35.89
N LEU A 27 -21.97 -44.09 -36.13
CA LEU A 27 -22.25 -42.95 -35.25
C LEU A 27 -22.78 -41.78 -36.08
N LYS A 28 -23.89 -41.17 -35.61
CA LYS A 28 -24.50 -39.97 -36.20
C LYS A 28 -24.90 -39.00 -35.11
N PHE A 29 -24.70 -37.71 -35.37
CA PHE A 29 -25.15 -36.61 -34.50
C PHE A 29 -26.28 -35.86 -35.19
N GLU A 30 -27.40 -35.65 -34.49
CA GLU A 30 -28.57 -34.91 -34.97
C GLU A 30 -28.88 -33.75 -34.00
N GLY A 31 -29.47 -32.67 -34.51
CA GLY A 31 -29.87 -31.53 -33.70
C GLY A 31 -28.79 -30.47 -33.50
N LEU A 32 -27.66 -30.62 -34.20
CA LEU A 32 -26.62 -29.58 -34.20
C LEU A 32 -27.09 -28.38 -35.01
N SER A 33 -27.03 -27.19 -34.43
CA SER A 33 -27.46 -25.93 -35.03
C SER A 33 -26.32 -24.89 -35.11
N ILE A 34 -25.49 -24.84 -34.08
CA ILE A 34 -24.34 -23.94 -33.98
C ILE A 34 -23.04 -24.76 -33.89
N LEU A 35 -23.06 -25.86 -33.11
CA LEU A 35 -21.92 -26.75 -32.96
C LEU A 35 -21.63 -27.50 -34.26
N THR A 36 -20.37 -27.63 -34.61
CA THR A 36 -19.88 -28.44 -35.74
C THR A 36 -19.43 -29.81 -35.25
N MET A 37 -19.24 -30.74 -36.19
CA MET A 37 -18.66 -32.06 -35.86
C MET A 37 -17.26 -31.95 -35.25
N ASP A 38 -16.47 -30.95 -35.64
CA ASP A 38 -15.15 -30.70 -35.08
C ASP A 38 -15.25 -30.20 -33.64
N ASP A 39 -16.29 -29.40 -33.31
CA ASP A 39 -16.55 -29.00 -31.93
C ASP A 39 -16.90 -30.22 -31.07
N ILE A 40 -17.79 -31.09 -31.56
CA ILE A 40 -18.13 -32.36 -30.87
C ILE A 40 -16.85 -33.22 -30.66
N GLN A 41 -15.98 -33.33 -31.67
CA GLN A 41 -14.71 -34.04 -31.54
C GLN A 41 -13.80 -33.43 -30.44
N SER A 42 -13.85 -32.14 -30.29
CA SER A 42 -13.03 -31.43 -29.27
C SER A 42 -13.50 -31.68 -27.84
N LEU A 43 -14.78 -32.08 -27.66
CA LEU A 43 -15.36 -32.30 -26.34
C LEU A 43 -15.06 -33.71 -25.79
N THR A 44 -14.63 -34.64 -26.62
CA THR A 44 -14.34 -36.03 -26.19
C THR A 44 -12.95 -36.48 -26.65
N VAL A 45 -12.33 -37.33 -25.86
CA VAL A 45 -11.06 -37.97 -26.19
C VAL A 45 -11.21 -39.13 -27.19
N ILE A 46 -12.43 -39.56 -27.47
CA ILE A 46 -12.72 -40.62 -28.40
C ILE A 46 -12.81 -40.06 -29.82
N ASP A 47 -12.15 -40.70 -30.77
CA ASP A 47 -12.28 -40.39 -32.20
C ASP A 47 -13.68 -40.72 -32.70
N ILE A 48 -14.53 -39.70 -32.91
CA ILE A 48 -15.94 -39.86 -33.35
C ILE A 48 -16.02 -40.24 -34.85
N TYR A 49 -14.97 -40.18 -35.59
CA TYR A 49 -14.87 -40.59 -37.01
C TYR A 49 -14.44 -42.04 -37.19
N LYS A 50 -14.20 -42.76 -36.10
CA LYS A 50 -13.81 -44.18 -36.11
C LYS A 50 -14.93 -45.05 -36.68
N GLU A 51 -14.56 -46.04 -37.50
CA GLU A 51 -15.52 -46.92 -38.21
C GLU A 51 -16.39 -47.77 -37.27
N GLN A 52 -15.90 -48.13 -36.08
CA GLN A 52 -16.66 -48.85 -35.05
C GLN A 52 -16.35 -48.27 -33.68
N ILE A 53 -17.41 -47.98 -32.94
CA ILE A 53 -17.36 -47.41 -31.59
C ILE A 53 -17.97 -48.44 -30.63
N SER A 54 -17.25 -48.80 -29.59
CA SER A 54 -17.72 -49.77 -28.58
C SER A 54 -18.73 -49.11 -27.61
N GLU A 55 -19.53 -49.94 -26.91
CA GLU A 55 -20.48 -49.45 -25.88
C GLU A 55 -19.75 -48.60 -24.82
N MET A 56 -18.54 -48.97 -24.38
CA MET A 56 -17.75 -48.23 -23.43
C MET A 56 -17.32 -46.87 -23.98
N GLU A 57 -16.98 -46.77 -25.26
CA GLU A 57 -16.66 -45.50 -25.92
C GLU A 57 -17.89 -44.62 -26.09
N LEU A 58 -19.08 -45.21 -26.38
CA LEU A 58 -20.35 -44.49 -26.40
C LEU A 58 -20.69 -43.88 -25.03
N ASP A 59 -20.49 -44.66 -23.95
CA ASP A 59 -20.69 -44.18 -22.59
C ASP A 59 -19.74 -43.01 -22.25
N LEU A 60 -18.47 -43.08 -22.67
CA LEU A 60 -17.52 -42.02 -22.49
C LEU A 60 -17.90 -40.75 -23.28
N ILE A 61 -18.26 -40.91 -24.57
CA ILE A 61 -18.74 -39.77 -25.39
C ILE A 61 -19.99 -39.17 -24.74
N THR A 62 -20.95 -39.99 -24.30
CA THR A 62 -22.17 -39.53 -23.62
C THR A 62 -21.83 -38.71 -22.39
N LYS A 63 -20.89 -39.21 -21.58
CA LYS A 63 -20.44 -38.51 -20.37
C LYS A 63 -19.75 -37.19 -20.68
N ASP A 64 -18.75 -37.22 -21.59
CA ASP A 64 -17.98 -36.04 -21.98
C ASP A 64 -18.87 -34.94 -22.56
N LEU A 65 -19.85 -35.33 -23.41
CA LEU A 65 -20.83 -34.40 -23.99
C LEU A 65 -21.78 -33.85 -22.95
N TYR A 66 -22.26 -34.70 -22.02
CA TYR A 66 -23.18 -34.28 -20.97
C TYR A 66 -22.56 -33.38 -19.92
N GLU A 67 -21.25 -33.57 -19.64
CA GLU A 67 -20.47 -32.74 -18.73
C GLU A 67 -20.05 -31.40 -19.37
N SER A 68 -20.22 -31.25 -20.69
CA SER A 68 -19.92 -29.99 -21.38
C SER A 68 -21.03 -28.95 -21.16
N ASP A 69 -20.63 -27.68 -20.96
CA ASP A 69 -21.58 -26.57 -20.87
C ASP A 69 -22.23 -26.19 -22.21
N LEU A 70 -21.92 -26.92 -23.29
CA LEU A 70 -22.40 -26.61 -24.64
C LEU A 70 -23.72 -27.34 -24.96
N ILE A 71 -24.06 -28.40 -24.23
CA ILE A 71 -25.18 -29.26 -24.53
C ILE A 71 -26.23 -29.17 -23.40
N TYR A 72 -27.46 -28.85 -23.77
CA TYR A 72 -28.60 -28.79 -22.85
C TYR A 72 -29.17 -30.16 -22.51
N ASP A 73 -29.35 -31.00 -23.55
CA ASP A 73 -29.89 -32.35 -23.40
C ASP A 73 -29.31 -33.26 -24.48
N LEU A 74 -29.17 -34.54 -24.16
CA LEU A 74 -28.56 -35.53 -25.00
C LEU A 74 -29.30 -36.87 -24.85
N ASN A 75 -29.76 -37.40 -26.00
CA ASN A 75 -30.38 -38.73 -26.06
C ASN A 75 -29.63 -39.59 -27.06
N LEU A 76 -29.24 -40.81 -26.63
CA LEU A 76 -28.65 -41.81 -27.50
C LEU A 76 -29.72 -42.90 -27.82
N TYR A 77 -29.95 -43.15 -29.11
CA TYR A 77 -30.79 -44.23 -29.58
C TYR A 77 -30.17 -44.95 -30.78
N ILE A 78 -30.64 -46.14 -31.09
CA ILE A 78 -30.12 -46.93 -32.20
C ILE A 78 -31.21 -47.02 -33.28
N ASP A 79 -30.86 -46.64 -34.50
CA ASP A 79 -31.71 -46.83 -35.67
C ASP A 79 -30.91 -47.51 -36.79
N ASN A 80 -31.41 -48.68 -37.29
CA ASN A 80 -30.80 -49.45 -38.36
C ASN A 80 -29.28 -49.72 -38.18
N ASP A 81 -28.85 -50.18 -37.00
CA ASP A 81 -27.45 -50.42 -36.57
C ASP A 81 -26.59 -49.16 -36.51
N THR A 82 -27.15 -47.97 -36.53
CA THR A 82 -26.46 -46.68 -36.35
C THR A 82 -26.80 -46.11 -34.99
N ASN A 83 -25.78 -45.76 -34.21
CA ASN A 83 -25.93 -45.03 -32.97
C ASN A 83 -26.17 -43.56 -33.27
N ILE A 84 -27.29 -43.02 -32.82
CA ILE A 84 -27.65 -41.61 -33.09
C ILE A 84 -27.69 -40.84 -31.78
N PHE A 85 -26.85 -39.85 -31.68
CA PHE A 85 -26.90 -38.82 -30.62
C PHE A 85 -27.80 -37.70 -31.06
N SER A 86 -28.98 -37.61 -30.42
CA SER A 86 -29.87 -36.44 -30.58
C SER A 86 -29.47 -35.38 -29.54
N ILE A 87 -28.93 -34.27 -30.00
CA ILE A 87 -28.38 -33.21 -29.19
C ILE A 87 -29.31 -32.00 -29.21
N ILE A 88 -29.55 -31.45 -28.05
CA ILE A 88 -30.11 -30.10 -27.90
C ILE A 88 -29.00 -29.22 -27.34
N GLU A 89 -28.56 -28.26 -28.10
CA GLU A 89 -27.50 -27.31 -27.70
C GLU A 89 -28.02 -26.35 -26.63
N ASN A 90 -27.12 -25.86 -25.74
CA ASN A 90 -27.42 -24.79 -24.82
C ASN A 90 -27.62 -23.50 -25.58
N ASP A 91 -28.49 -22.64 -25.07
CA ASP A 91 -28.66 -21.27 -25.60
C ASP A 91 -27.39 -20.44 -25.44
N ILE A 92 -27.12 -19.56 -26.38
CA ILE A 92 -26.08 -18.51 -26.27
C ILE A 92 -26.70 -17.26 -25.64
N ILE A 93 -26.02 -16.66 -24.70
CA ILE A 93 -26.43 -15.42 -24.04
C ILE A 93 -26.26 -14.27 -25.05
N GLU A 94 -27.37 -13.64 -25.45
CA GLU A 94 -27.35 -12.44 -26.31
C GLU A 94 -27.08 -11.18 -25.51
N ASP A 95 -27.82 -10.99 -24.40
CA ASP A 95 -27.63 -9.84 -23.51
C ASP A 95 -28.02 -10.19 -22.08
N ILE A 96 -27.57 -9.38 -21.12
CA ILE A 96 -27.81 -9.55 -19.68
C ILE A 96 -28.41 -8.27 -19.10
N TYR A 97 -29.61 -8.39 -18.54
CA TYR A 97 -30.35 -7.29 -17.93
C TYR A 97 -30.55 -7.50 -16.45
N PHE A 98 -30.56 -6.41 -15.70
CA PHE A 98 -30.88 -6.40 -14.28
C PHE A 98 -32.06 -5.47 -14.04
N ASN A 99 -33.10 -5.98 -13.40
CA ASN A 99 -34.33 -5.27 -13.06
C ASN A 99 -34.56 -5.27 -11.55
N GLY A 100 -35.08 -4.17 -11.00
CA GLY A 100 -35.38 -4.05 -9.59
C GLY A 100 -34.21 -3.69 -8.68
N ASN A 101 -33.00 -3.59 -9.20
CA ASN A 101 -31.79 -3.17 -8.50
C ASN A 101 -31.72 -1.62 -8.34
N VAL A 102 -32.55 -1.06 -7.48
CA VAL A 102 -32.68 0.39 -7.30
C VAL A 102 -31.41 1.02 -6.67
N ARG A 103 -30.73 0.29 -5.81
CA ARG A 103 -29.58 0.77 -5.03
C ARG A 103 -28.24 0.46 -5.65
N ILE A 104 -28.15 -0.63 -6.37
CA ILE A 104 -26.89 -1.13 -6.95
C ILE A 104 -26.90 -0.94 -8.45
N LYS A 105 -25.81 -0.41 -9.00
CA LYS A 105 -25.70 -0.15 -10.44
C LYS A 105 -25.49 -1.46 -11.23
N ASN A 106 -26.05 -1.55 -12.43
CA ASN A 106 -25.89 -2.69 -13.33
C ASN A 106 -24.41 -3.08 -13.54
N LYS A 107 -23.52 -2.09 -13.70
CA LYS A 107 -22.08 -2.31 -13.86
C LYS A 107 -21.47 -3.07 -12.68
N GLN A 108 -21.96 -2.83 -11.48
CA GLN A 108 -21.47 -3.52 -10.27
C GLN A 108 -21.99 -4.94 -10.21
N LEU A 109 -23.27 -5.16 -10.54
CA LEU A 109 -23.88 -6.50 -10.61
C LEU A 109 -23.23 -7.35 -11.71
N SER A 110 -22.99 -6.78 -12.89
CA SER A 110 -22.33 -7.49 -13.99
C SER A 110 -20.88 -7.89 -13.70
N SER A 111 -20.22 -7.23 -12.74
CA SER A 111 -18.88 -7.66 -12.30
C SER A 111 -18.90 -8.80 -11.28
N LEU A 112 -20.07 -9.17 -10.72
CA LEU A 112 -20.21 -10.25 -9.75
C LEU A 112 -20.54 -11.59 -10.41
N ILE A 113 -21.09 -11.58 -11.62
CA ILE A 113 -21.55 -12.79 -12.30
C ILE A 113 -20.50 -13.36 -13.25
N ASP A 114 -20.52 -14.68 -13.40
CA ASP A 114 -19.64 -15.41 -14.32
C ASP A 114 -20.23 -15.54 -15.74
N SER A 115 -21.55 -15.44 -15.87
CA SER A 115 -22.22 -15.43 -17.18
C SER A 115 -21.81 -14.25 -18.04
N LYS A 116 -21.48 -14.50 -19.32
CA LYS A 116 -20.99 -13.47 -20.27
C LYS A 116 -21.75 -13.51 -21.58
N ILE A 117 -21.94 -12.35 -22.18
CA ILE A 117 -22.52 -12.17 -23.52
C ILE A 117 -21.69 -12.94 -24.56
N ASN A 118 -22.35 -13.62 -25.49
CA ASN A 118 -21.80 -14.51 -26.52
C ASN A 118 -21.15 -15.80 -26.00
N PHE A 119 -21.42 -16.21 -24.76
CA PHE A 119 -21.07 -17.51 -24.22
C PHE A 119 -22.31 -18.39 -24.05
N TYR A 120 -22.12 -19.72 -24.04
CA TYR A 120 -23.19 -20.67 -23.78
C TYR A 120 -23.73 -20.51 -22.35
N LEU A 121 -25.02 -20.73 -22.22
CA LEU A 121 -25.69 -20.63 -20.92
C LEU A 121 -25.50 -21.91 -20.12
N SER A 122 -24.66 -21.87 -19.10
CA SER A 122 -24.50 -22.95 -18.14
C SER A 122 -25.54 -22.82 -17.03
N LYS A 123 -26.24 -23.95 -16.70
CA LYS A 123 -27.18 -24.02 -15.58
C LYS A 123 -26.48 -23.78 -14.24
N ASP A 124 -25.26 -24.30 -14.08
CA ASP A 124 -24.51 -24.21 -12.84
C ASP A 124 -23.93 -22.80 -12.67
N GLN A 125 -23.41 -22.17 -13.73
CA GLN A 125 -23.02 -20.77 -13.70
C GLN A 125 -24.20 -19.86 -13.31
N LEU A 126 -25.36 -20.06 -13.93
CA LEU A 126 -26.54 -19.27 -13.62
C LEU A 126 -26.98 -19.38 -12.14
N LYS A 127 -26.89 -20.57 -11.57
CA LYS A 127 -27.17 -20.82 -10.15
C LYS A 127 -26.13 -20.11 -9.24
N ASN A 128 -24.87 -20.15 -9.64
CA ASN A 128 -23.80 -19.44 -8.95
C ASN A 128 -24.00 -17.93 -9.03
N ASP A 129 -24.34 -17.39 -10.20
CA ASP A 129 -24.61 -15.97 -10.41
C ASP A 129 -25.75 -15.45 -9.51
N ILE A 130 -26.85 -16.21 -9.42
CA ILE A 130 -27.94 -15.90 -8.48
C ILE A 130 -27.41 -15.84 -7.04
N SER A 131 -26.60 -16.84 -6.65
CA SER A 131 -25.99 -16.89 -5.33
C SER A 131 -25.04 -15.70 -5.08
N TYR A 132 -24.20 -15.36 -6.03
CA TYR A 132 -23.25 -14.23 -5.90
C TYR A 132 -23.98 -12.90 -5.73
N ILE A 133 -25.02 -12.65 -6.54
CA ILE A 133 -25.85 -11.46 -6.39
C ILE A 133 -26.55 -11.43 -5.03
N SER A 134 -27.20 -12.55 -4.63
CA SER A 134 -27.91 -12.64 -3.35
C SER A 134 -26.95 -12.43 -2.17
N ASN A 135 -25.82 -13.13 -2.14
CA ASN A 135 -24.81 -13.01 -1.09
C ASN A 135 -24.22 -11.58 -1.03
N PHE A 136 -24.08 -10.92 -2.18
CA PHE A 136 -23.65 -9.52 -2.21
C PHE A 136 -24.68 -8.61 -1.53
N TYR A 137 -25.98 -8.77 -1.83
CA TYR A 137 -27.05 -8.02 -1.15
C TYR A 137 -27.10 -8.31 0.35
N ASP A 138 -26.91 -9.56 0.75
CA ASP A 138 -26.82 -9.97 2.17
C ASP A 138 -25.66 -9.24 2.87
N SER A 139 -24.48 -9.18 2.24
CA SER A 139 -23.27 -8.54 2.79
C SER A 139 -23.43 -7.05 3.06
N ILE A 140 -24.32 -6.38 2.32
CA ILE A 140 -24.64 -4.96 2.51
C ILE A 140 -25.94 -4.71 3.29
N GLY A 141 -26.50 -5.77 3.88
CA GLY A 141 -27.61 -5.71 4.82
C GLY A 141 -29.01 -5.91 4.24
N TYR A 142 -29.16 -6.41 3.02
CA TYR A 142 -30.45 -6.72 2.40
C TYR A 142 -30.73 -8.22 2.45
N ILE A 143 -30.92 -8.77 3.65
CA ILE A 143 -31.08 -10.21 3.89
C ILE A 143 -32.41 -10.81 3.43
N ASP A 144 -33.41 -10.00 3.15
CA ASP A 144 -34.71 -10.43 2.60
C ASP A 144 -34.72 -10.24 1.05
N ASN A 145 -33.56 -10.18 0.41
CA ASN A 145 -33.48 -10.09 -1.04
C ASN A 145 -33.95 -11.40 -1.71
N SER A 146 -34.44 -11.28 -2.92
CA SER A 146 -34.62 -12.44 -3.79
C SER A 146 -34.16 -12.10 -5.20
N VAL A 147 -33.48 -13.07 -5.81
CA VAL A 147 -32.94 -12.95 -7.16
C VAL A 147 -33.51 -14.11 -7.98
N GLU A 148 -34.24 -13.79 -9.03
CA GLU A 148 -34.79 -14.77 -9.98
C GLU A 148 -34.26 -14.44 -11.38
N VAL A 149 -34.06 -15.45 -12.21
CA VAL A 149 -33.63 -15.24 -13.59
C VAL A 149 -34.74 -15.68 -14.53
N LYS A 150 -35.10 -14.78 -15.44
CA LYS A 150 -35.98 -15.07 -16.57
C LYS A 150 -35.17 -15.14 -17.84
N LYS A 151 -35.51 -16.10 -18.70
CA LYS A 151 -34.97 -16.23 -20.03
C LYS A 151 -35.99 -15.69 -21.02
N GLU A 152 -35.55 -14.78 -21.87
CA GLU A 152 -36.35 -14.27 -22.96
C GLU A 152 -35.70 -14.66 -24.29
N PHE A 153 -36.41 -15.40 -25.12
CA PHE A 153 -35.89 -15.85 -26.40
C PHE A 153 -35.72 -14.65 -27.34
N TYR A 154 -34.52 -14.47 -27.86
CA TYR A 154 -34.17 -13.42 -28.79
C TYR A 154 -34.23 -13.92 -30.24
N SER A 155 -33.63 -15.07 -30.52
CA SER A 155 -33.64 -15.76 -31.80
C SER A 155 -33.31 -17.23 -31.58
N ASP A 156 -33.20 -18.03 -32.66
CA ASP A 156 -32.83 -19.43 -32.59
C ASP A 156 -31.53 -19.59 -31.82
N ASN A 157 -31.59 -20.40 -30.76
CA ASN A 157 -30.49 -20.69 -29.81
C ASN A 157 -29.86 -19.46 -29.14
N ARG A 158 -30.57 -18.32 -29.04
CA ARG A 158 -30.12 -17.12 -28.35
C ARG A 158 -31.15 -16.62 -27.35
N VAL A 159 -30.69 -16.28 -26.14
CA VAL A 159 -31.54 -15.82 -25.05
C VAL A 159 -30.99 -14.58 -24.38
N ASN A 160 -31.87 -13.69 -24.00
CA ASN A 160 -31.58 -12.63 -23.04
C ASN A 160 -31.79 -13.17 -21.62
N LEU A 161 -30.83 -12.89 -20.74
CA LEU A 161 -30.95 -13.17 -19.32
C LEU A 161 -31.43 -11.93 -18.59
N ILE A 162 -32.51 -12.04 -17.84
CA ILE A 162 -33.08 -10.95 -17.05
C ILE A 162 -33.06 -11.38 -15.57
N PHE A 163 -32.14 -10.76 -14.81
CA PHE A 163 -32.10 -10.94 -13.37
C PHE A 163 -33.13 -10.02 -12.72
N GLU A 164 -34.22 -10.59 -12.23
CA GLU A 164 -35.26 -9.89 -11.48
C GLU A 164 -34.87 -9.87 -10.01
N ILE A 165 -34.60 -8.69 -9.47
CA ILE A 165 -34.07 -8.50 -8.14
C ILE A 165 -35.12 -7.78 -7.29
N ALA A 166 -35.51 -8.41 -6.19
CA ALA A 166 -36.25 -7.74 -5.14
C ALA A 166 -35.30 -7.47 -3.96
N GLU A 167 -34.83 -6.25 -3.82
CA GLU A 167 -33.79 -5.89 -2.82
C GLU A 167 -34.26 -6.08 -1.38
N GLY A 168 -35.54 -5.95 -1.10
CA GLY A 168 -36.08 -6.01 0.27
C GLY A 168 -35.74 -4.79 1.12
N SER A 169 -35.75 -4.96 2.44
CA SER A 169 -35.44 -3.91 3.40
C SER A 169 -33.98 -3.99 3.83
N ARG A 170 -33.32 -2.84 3.96
CA ARG A 170 -31.96 -2.79 4.49
C ARG A 170 -31.96 -2.90 6.00
N TYR A 171 -31.40 -3.99 6.51
CA TYR A 171 -31.27 -4.29 7.92
C TYR A 171 -29.99 -3.65 8.52
N LYS A 172 -30.08 -3.21 9.79
CA LYS A 172 -28.99 -2.51 10.48
C LYS A 172 -28.85 -2.97 11.92
N ILE A 173 -27.61 -2.90 12.42
CA ILE A 173 -27.32 -3.08 13.84
C ILE A 173 -27.42 -1.71 14.52
N THR A 174 -28.41 -1.52 15.35
CA THR A 174 -28.67 -0.24 16.05
C THR A 174 -28.20 -0.26 17.51
N ASP A 175 -27.97 -1.43 18.08
CA ASP A 175 -27.46 -1.60 19.45
C ASP A 175 -26.54 -2.83 19.51
N LEU A 176 -25.43 -2.70 20.24
CA LEU A 176 -24.44 -3.76 20.42
C LEU A 176 -24.09 -3.84 21.91
N LYS A 177 -24.09 -5.04 22.47
CA LYS A 177 -23.82 -5.29 23.88
C LYS A 177 -22.92 -6.49 24.07
N PHE A 178 -22.13 -6.42 25.14
CA PHE A 178 -21.33 -7.52 25.64
C PHE A 178 -21.85 -7.94 27.01
N PHE A 179 -21.80 -9.23 27.30
CA PHE A 179 -22.21 -9.83 28.56
C PHE A 179 -21.17 -10.85 28.99
N GLY A 180 -20.78 -10.83 30.25
CA GLY A 180 -19.81 -11.75 30.85
C GLY A 180 -18.34 -11.35 30.69
N ASN A 181 -18.06 -10.22 30.02
CA ASN A 181 -16.73 -9.65 29.84
C ASN A 181 -16.27 -8.92 31.12
N THR A 182 -15.78 -9.66 32.09
CA THR A 182 -15.33 -9.09 33.38
C THR A 182 -13.94 -8.46 33.31
N SER A 183 -13.08 -8.98 32.44
CA SER A 183 -11.67 -8.58 32.30
C SER A 183 -11.45 -7.38 31.37
N PHE A 184 -12.35 -7.15 30.42
CA PHE A 184 -12.22 -6.08 29.42
C PHE A 184 -13.53 -5.27 29.33
N SER A 185 -13.40 -3.95 29.18
CA SER A 185 -14.57 -3.07 29.04
C SER A 185 -15.25 -3.24 27.68
N ASP A 186 -16.57 -3.00 27.61
CA ASP A 186 -17.36 -3.00 26.38
C ASP A 186 -16.73 -2.11 25.30
N LYS A 187 -16.28 -0.91 25.69
CA LYS A 187 -15.63 0.05 24.77
C LYS A 187 -14.36 -0.55 24.14
N PHE A 188 -13.59 -1.28 24.93
CA PHE A 188 -12.37 -1.92 24.44
C PHE A 188 -12.70 -3.09 23.50
N LEU A 189 -13.63 -3.97 23.87
CA LEU A 189 -14.09 -5.08 23.01
C LEU A 189 -14.72 -4.58 21.71
N TYR A 190 -15.46 -3.46 21.78
CA TYR A 190 -16.01 -2.79 20.60
C TYR A 190 -14.92 -2.37 19.59
N SER A 191 -13.71 -2.04 20.07
CA SER A 191 -12.57 -1.73 19.20
C SER A 191 -11.97 -2.95 18.51
N LYS A 192 -12.27 -4.17 18.99
CA LYS A 192 -11.71 -5.43 18.48
C LYS A 192 -12.61 -6.13 17.46
N ILE A 193 -13.79 -5.61 17.20
CA ILE A 193 -14.76 -6.16 16.27
C ILE A 193 -14.99 -5.20 15.08
N ASN A 194 -15.41 -5.76 13.95
CA ASN A 194 -15.73 -5.00 12.75
C ASN A 194 -17.17 -4.49 12.71
N THR A 195 -18.10 -5.21 13.35
CA THR A 195 -19.49 -4.76 13.44
C THR A 195 -19.60 -3.46 14.23
N LYS A 196 -20.24 -2.44 13.63
CA LYS A 196 -20.45 -1.13 14.23
C LYS A 196 -21.94 -0.83 14.35
N THR A 197 -22.30 0.07 15.28
CA THR A 197 -23.67 0.54 15.45
C THR A 197 -23.91 1.86 14.74
N LEU A 198 -25.13 2.09 14.28
CA LEU A 198 -25.54 3.37 13.74
C LEU A 198 -25.59 4.42 14.89
N SER A 199 -24.74 5.44 14.82
CA SER A 199 -24.74 6.56 15.77
C SER A 199 -25.22 7.83 15.07
N SER A 200 -26.08 8.61 15.73
CA SER A 200 -26.61 9.88 15.21
C SER A 200 -25.54 10.95 14.97
N TYR A 201 -24.33 10.76 15.49
CA TYR A 201 -23.22 11.71 15.33
C TYR A 201 -22.18 11.26 14.27
N ASN A 202 -22.37 10.12 13.63
CA ASN A 202 -21.38 9.55 12.74
C ASN A 202 -22.01 9.18 11.39
N ILE A 203 -22.10 10.17 10.51
CA ILE A 203 -22.73 10.06 9.19
C ILE A 203 -21.90 9.19 8.23
N PHE A 204 -20.62 8.92 8.55
CA PHE A 204 -19.63 8.24 7.69
C PHE A 204 -19.26 6.82 8.13
N LYS A 205 -19.97 6.20 9.11
CA LYS A 205 -19.63 4.84 9.57
C LYS A 205 -20.01 3.75 8.54
N SER A 206 -19.00 3.06 8.03
CA SER A 206 -19.15 1.74 7.43
C SER A 206 -19.28 0.65 8.53
N GLY A 207 -19.96 -0.47 8.25
CA GLY A 207 -20.05 -1.62 9.17
C GLY A 207 -21.28 -1.69 10.07
N SER A 208 -22.26 -0.75 9.98
CA SER A 208 -23.53 -0.82 10.70
C SER A 208 -24.59 -1.69 10.02
N ASN A 209 -24.28 -2.28 8.87
CA ASN A 209 -25.20 -3.15 8.15
C ASN A 209 -25.29 -4.54 8.85
N PHE A 210 -26.43 -5.16 8.69
CA PHE A 210 -26.59 -6.54 9.09
C PHE A 210 -25.83 -7.43 8.10
N ALA A 211 -24.76 -8.09 8.54
CA ALA A 211 -24.03 -9.07 7.75
C ALA A 211 -23.58 -10.19 8.68
N LYS A 212 -24.09 -11.40 8.45
CA LYS A 212 -23.84 -12.55 9.31
C LYS A 212 -22.35 -12.92 9.32
N GLU A 213 -21.70 -12.82 8.18
CA GLU A 213 -20.28 -13.08 8.00
C GLU A 213 -19.41 -12.16 8.88
N LEU A 214 -19.83 -10.91 9.10
CA LEU A 214 -19.15 -9.99 10.02
C LEU A 214 -19.30 -10.45 11.47
N PHE A 215 -20.46 -10.97 11.87
CA PHE A 215 -20.67 -11.46 13.24
C PHE A 215 -19.83 -12.71 13.52
N ASP A 216 -19.77 -13.63 12.55
CA ASP A 216 -18.95 -14.83 12.62
C ASP A 216 -17.45 -14.47 12.66
N PHE A 217 -17.03 -13.50 11.85
CA PHE A 217 -15.67 -12.94 11.89
C PHE A 217 -15.35 -12.29 13.25
N ASP A 218 -16.29 -11.52 13.79
CA ASP A 218 -16.13 -10.89 15.10
C ASP A 218 -15.99 -11.94 16.22
N LEU A 219 -16.74 -13.06 16.14
CA LEU A 219 -16.55 -14.19 17.06
C LEU A 219 -15.13 -14.74 17.01
N VAL A 220 -14.61 -14.98 15.82
CA VAL A 220 -13.23 -15.46 15.64
C VAL A 220 -12.23 -14.42 16.19
N SER A 221 -12.45 -13.15 15.90
CA SER A 221 -11.59 -12.05 16.37
C SER A 221 -11.57 -11.94 17.90
N LEU A 222 -12.73 -12.00 18.53
CA LEU A 222 -12.87 -11.99 19.99
C LEU A 222 -12.25 -13.23 20.63
N ASN A 223 -12.54 -14.43 20.10
CA ASN A 223 -11.93 -15.68 20.59
C ASN A 223 -10.40 -15.62 20.54
N ASN A 224 -9.85 -15.21 19.40
CA ASN A 224 -8.40 -15.07 19.22
C ASN A 224 -7.83 -14.04 20.19
N PHE A 225 -8.50 -12.89 20.33
CA PHE A 225 -8.07 -11.85 21.28
C PHE A 225 -8.03 -12.37 22.71
N TYR A 226 -9.07 -13.06 23.20
CA TYR A 226 -9.10 -13.63 24.55
C TYR A 226 -8.03 -14.71 24.75
N LYS A 227 -7.86 -15.61 23.77
CA LYS A 227 -6.80 -16.64 23.81
C LYS A 227 -5.42 -16.01 23.84
N GLN A 228 -5.16 -14.97 23.04
CA GLN A 228 -3.91 -14.21 23.06
C GLN A 228 -3.63 -13.59 24.45
N LYS A 229 -4.67 -13.27 25.22
CA LYS A 229 -4.57 -12.71 26.56
C LYS A 229 -4.55 -13.76 27.68
N GLY A 230 -4.39 -15.04 27.34
CA GLY A 230 -4.27 -16.15 28.27
C GLY A 230 -5.59 -16.76 28.74
N PHE A 231 -6.70 -16.50 28.08
CA PHE A 231 -7.99 -17.12 28.34
C PHE A 231 -8.21 -18.29 27.35
N PHE A 232 -7.56 -19.42 27.57
CA PHE A 232 -7.58 -20.52 26.59
C PHE A 232 -8.93 -21.24 26.53
N ASP A 233 -9.71 -21.23 27.61
CA ASP A 233 -11.01 -21.90 27.73
C ASP A 233 -12.21 -20.98 27.37
N VAL A 234 -11.95 -19.79 26.83
CA VAL A 234 -12.98 -18.81 26.49
C VAL A 234 -14.02 -19.39 25.54
N LYS A 235 -15.29 -19.11 25.81
CA LYS A 235 -16.42 -19.45 24.93
C LYS A 235 -17.21 -18.18 24.64
N ILE A 236 -17.43 -17.91 23.36
CA ILE A 236 -18.16 -16.73 22.93
C ILE A 236 -19.23 -17.13 21.93
N ASP A 237 -20.44 -16.62 22.16
CA ASP A 237 -21.59 -16.78 21.28
C ASP A 237 -22.29 -15.45 21.09
N TYR A 238 -23.11 -15.32 20.05
CA TYR A 238 -23.90 -14.12 19.86
C TYR A 238 -25.38 -14.41 19.71
N ARG A 239 -26.20 -13.40 20.04
CA ARG A 239 -27.66 -13.44 19.83
C ARG A 239 -28.13 -12.15 19.19
N LEU A 240 -29.05 -12.32 18.22
CA LEU A 240 -29.72 -11.23 17.54
C LEU A 240 -31.13 -11.07 18.08
N LYS A 241 -31.51 -9.84 18.44
CA LYS A 241 -32.85 -9.49 18.84
C LYS A 241 -33.41 -8.41 17.94
N ARG A 242 -34.51 -8.70 17.22
CA ARG A 242 -35.22 -7.70 16.41
C ARG A 242 -35.88 -6.69 17.32
N ARG A 243 -35.63 -5.40 17.06
CA ARG A 243 -36.23 -4.28 17.83
C ARG A 243 -37.35 -3.59 17.05
N ARG A 244 -37.17 -3.35 15.76
CA ARG A 244 -38.11 -2.76 14.81
C ARG A 244 -38.08 -3.55 13.51
N THR A 245 -38.83 -3.08 12.50
CA THR A 245 -38.97 -3.82 11.22
C THR A 245 -37.63 -4.14 10.57
N ALA A 246 -36.64 -3.24 10.62
CA ALA A 246 -35.33 -3.41 10.01
C ALA A 246 -34.15 -3.17 10.97
N ASP A 247 -34.38 -3.10 12.29
CA ASP A 247 -33.38 -2.79 13.31
C ASP A 247 -33.13 -4.00 14.19
N PHE A 248 -31.86 -4.37 14.36
CA PHE A 248 -31.41 -5.44 15.24
C PHE A 248 -30.50 -4.95 16.36
N GLN A 249 -30.60 -5.60 17.50
CA GLN A 249 -29.62 -5.59 18.57
C GLN A 249 -28.78 -6.85 18.46
N LEU A 250 -27.46 -6.67 18.42
CA LEU A 250 -26.47 -7.74 18.53
C LEU A 250 -25.93 -7.80 19.95
N SER A 251 -25.88 -9.01 20.54
CA SER A 251 -25.36 -9.21 21.88
C SER A 251 -24.37 -10.37 21.88
N TYR A 252 -23.13 -10.10 22.28
CA TYR A 252 -22.11 -11.13 22.50
C TYR A 252 -22.15 -11.61 23.93
N TYR A 253 -22.18 -12.93 24.14
CA TYR A 253 -22.14 -13.61 25.43
C TYR A 253 -20.79 -14.30 25.58
N ILE A 254 -20.02 -13.88 26.59
CA ILE A 254 -18.64 -14.26 26.81
C ILE A 254 -18.56 -15.01 28.14
N ASP A 255 -18.08 -16.23 28.07
CA ASP A 255 -17.61 -16.97 29.24
C ASP A 255 -16.07 -16.97 29.15
N GLU A 256 -15.44 -16.08 29.93
CA GLU A 256 -14.00 -15.85 29.84
C GLU A 256 -13.18 -17.08 30.28
N GLY A 257 -13.75 -17.93 31.15
CA GLY A 257 -12.99 -19.02 31.77
C GLY A 257 -11.89 -18.51 32.71
N VAL A 258 -10.82 -19.30 32.86
CA VAL A 258 -9.67 -18.95 33.71
C VAL A 258 -8.60 -18.26 32.88
N ARG A 259 -8.04 -17.16 33.40
CA ARG A 259 -6.87 -16.52 32.82
C ARG A 259 -5.60 -17.18 33.38
N TYR A 260 -4.82 -17.80 32.49
CA TYR A 260 -3.62 -18.54 32.86
C TYR A 260 -2.45 -17.59 33.16
N LYS A 261 -1.72 -17.87 34.24
CA LYS A 261 -0.49 -17.19 34.59
C LYS A 261 0.73 -18.07 34.24
N ILE A 262 1.86 -17.41 33.99
CA ILE A 262 3.14 -18.05 33.83
C ILE A 262 3.76 -18.19 35.23
N ASP A 263 3.95 -19.41 35.70
CA ASP A 263 4.55 -19.70 37.04
C ASP A 263 6.07 -19.87 36.92
N ARG A 264 6.56 -20.33 35.77
CA ARG A 264 7.97 -20.56 35.49
C ARG A 264 8.30 -20.23 34.03
N ILE A 265 9.50 -19.67 33.81
CA ILE A 265 10.07 -19.47 32.48
C ILE A 265 11.38 -20.24 32.41
N ASN A 266 11.55 -21.07 31.40
CA ASN A 266 12.79 -21.79 31.12
C ASN A 266 13.36 -21.34 29.77
N TYR A 267 14.67 -21.20 29.69
CA TYR A 267 15.41 -20.92 28.48
C TYR A 267 16.39 -22.07 28.24
N ASP A 268 16.20 -22.81 27.17
CA ASP A 268 17.02 -23.99 26.80
C ASP A 268 17.62 -23.78 25.41
N TRP A 269 18.63 -22.88 25.37
CA TRP A 269 19.34 -22.54 24.15
C TRP A 269 20.59 -23.42 24.04
N ASN A 270 20.60 -24.38 23.08
CA ASN A 270 21.67 -25.38 22.94
C ASN A 270 22.51 -25.13 21.67
N LEU A 271 21.95 -24.50 20.63
CA LEU A 271 22.58 -24.38 19.31
C LEU A 271 23.28 -23.05 19.10
N PHE A 272 22.93 -22.02 19.85
CA PHE A 272 23.49 -20.68 19.65
C PHE A 272 24.02 -20.00 20.93
N ASP A 273 24.39 -20.76 21.95
CA ASP A 273 24.97 -20.24 23.20
C ASP A 273 26.17 -19.33 22.93
N ASN A 274 26.16 -18.12 23.49
CA ASN A 274 27.18 -17.07 23.38
C ASN A 274 27.44 -16.47 21.97
N SER A 275 26.75 -16.88 20.93
CA SER A 275 26.94 -16.30 19.58
C SER A 275 26.11 -15.05 19.33
N ILE A 276 25.13 -14.76 20.17
CA ILE A 276 24.28 -13.58 20.08
C ILE A 276 24.56 -12.62 21.21
N ASN A 277 25.11 -11.46 20.89
CA ASN A 277 25.19 -10.36 21.84
C ASN A 277 23.78 -9.94 22.25
N ASP A 278 23.50 -9.77 23.56
CA ASP A 278 22.24 -9.24 24.11
C ASP A 278 21.07 -10.21 24.34
N ILE A 279 21.21 -11.55 24.21
CA ILE A 279 20.11 -12.49 24.56
C ILE A 279 19.60 -12.27 25.97
N ASP A 280 20.52 -12.18 26.95
CA ASP A 280 20.17 -11.93 28.34
C ASP A 280 19.41 -10.61 28.53
N THR A 281 19.79 -9.59 27.76
CA THR A 281 19.10 -8.30 27.76
C THR A 281 17.69 -8.40 27.18
N LEU A 282 17.48 -9.21 26.13
CA LEU A 282 16.17 -9.48 25.55
C LEU A 282 15.29 -10.30 26.50
N ALA A 283 15.85 -11.32 27.16
CA ALA A 283 15.17 -12.11 28.17
C ALA A 283 14.70 -11.24 29.37
N LEU A 284 15.58 -10.39 29.90
CA LEU A 284 15.23 -9.44 30.95
C LEU A 284 14.14 -8.44 30.53
N LYS A 285 14.18 -7.95 29.29
CA LYS A 285 13.11 -7.07 28.74
C LYS A 285 11.79 -7.80 28.64
N PHE A 286 11.79 -9.05 28.20
CA PHE A 286 10.62 -9.89 28.12
C PHE A 286 10.03 -10.15 29.51
N GLU A 287 10.83 -10.64 30.47
CA GLU A 287 10.42 -10.88 31.87
C GLU A 287 9.81 -9.62 32.49
N ASN A 288 10.46 -8.47 32.34
CA ASN A 288 9.91 -7.19 32.80
C ASN A 288 8.55 -6.82 32.16
N LYS A 289 8.30 -7.22 30.91
CA LYS A 289 6.99 -7.02 30.29
C LYS A 289 5.94 -7.98 30.87
N ILE A 290 6.32 -9.23 31.15
CA ILE A 290 5.46 -10.25 31.78
C ILE A 290 5.11 -9.84 33.21
N ASP A 291 6.08 -9.42 34.03
CA ASP A 291 5.85 -8.92 35.38
C ASP A 291 4.87 -7.74 35.39
N LYS A 292 5.03 -6.78 34.48
CA LYS A 292 4.11 -5.65 34.33
C LYS A 292 2.69 -6.07 33.92
N ASN A 293 2.52 -7.27 33.39
CA ASN A 293 1.25 -7.90 33.05
C ASN A 293 0.75 -8.85 34.15
N ASP A 294 1.22 -8.71 35.39
CA ASP A 294 0.87 -9.55 36.53
C ASP A 294 1.13 -11.04 36.31
N ASN A 295 2.14 -11.37 35.52
CA ASN A 295 2.54 -12.72 35.08
C ASN A 295 1.46 -13.46 34.27
N PHE A 296 0.44 -12.79 33.77
CA PHE A 296 -0.51 -13.45 32.90
C PHE A 296 0.10 -13.75 31.53
N PHE A 297 -0.21 -14.94 31.01
CA PHE A 297 0.18 -15.30 29.67
C PHE A 297 -0.40 -14.31 28.63
N ASP A 298 0.45 -13.83 27.74
CA ASP A 298 0.08 -12.97 26.61
C ASP A 298 0.85 -13.43 25.38
N TYR A 299 0.15 -14.10 24.47
CA TYR A 299 0.73 -14.68 23.26
C TYR A 299 1.50 -13.64 22.43
N LYS A 300 0.99 -12.42 22.36
CA LYS A 300 1.66 -11.33 21.63
C LYS A 300 3.05 -11.01 22.21
N LEU A 301 3.19 -11.01 23.53
CA LEU A 301 4.49 -10.76 24.17
C LEU A 301 5.46 -11.91 23.93
N VAL A 302 4.96 -13.15 23.91
CA VAL A 302 5.76 -14.35 23.64
C VAL A 302 6.22 -14.36 22.18
N ASP A 303 5.32 -14.11 21.24
CA ASP A 303 5.66 -14.02 19.81
C ASP A 303 6.66 -12.89 19.54
N GLU A 304 6.41 -11.68 20.07
CA GLU A 304 7.36 -10.55 19.93
C GLU A 304 8.76 -10.92 20.41
N TYR A 305 8.86 -11.68 21.48
CA TYR A 305 10.16 -12.12 21.99
C TYR A 305 10.82 -13.15 21.07
N ILE A 306 10.07 -14.17 20.62
CA ILE A 306 10.55 -15.19 19.68
C ILE A 306 10.97 -14.56 18.34
N ASP A 307 10.16 -13.66 17.81
CA ASP A 307 10.48 -12.94 16.57
C ASP A 307 11.79 -12.14 16.70
N LEU A 308 12.00 -11.48 17.85
CA LEU A 308 13.24 -10.76 18.11
C LEU A 308 14.45 -11.69 18.19
N ILE A 309 14.31 -12.87 18.82
CA ILE A 309 15.39 -13.87 18.87
C ILE A 309 15.67 -14.38 17.47
N ASN A 310 14.65 -14.81 16.72
CA ASN A 310 14.78 -15.31 15.35
C ASN A 310 15.41 -14.28 14.42
N LEU A 311 14.99 -13.02 14.53
CA LEU A 311 15.58 -11.92 13.76
C LEU A 311 17.09 -11.76 14.10
N ASN A 312 17.47 -11.83 15.39
CA ASN A 312 18.86 -11.77 15.79
C ASN A 312 19.67 -12.97 15.29
N LEU A 313 19.11 -14.19 15.34
CA LEU A 313 19.74 -15.38 14.76
C LEU A 313 20.05 -15.15 13.27
N LYS A 314 19.06 -14.72 12.49
CA LYS A 314 19.23 -14.44 11.05
C LYS A 314 20.23 -13.31 10.78
N LYS A 315 20.21 -12.22 11.57
CA LYS A 315 21.19 -11.12 11.45
C LYS A 315 22.63 -11.57 11.74
N ASN A 316 22.82 -12.58 12.59
CA ASN A 316 24.14 -13.16 12.89
C ASN A 316 24.49 -14.34 11.97
N GLY A 317 23.71 -14.59 10.90
CA GLY A 317 24.02 -15.63 9.91
C GLY A 317 23.62 -17.05 10.32
N LEU A 318 22.90 -17.22 11.42
CA LEU A 318 22.39 -18.51 11.89
C LEU A 318 21.04 -18.80 11.21
N TYR A 319 21.09 -19.14 9.92
CA TYR A 319 19.89 -19.36 9.08
C TYR A 319 19.27 -20.74 9.26
N ASP A 320 20.00 -21.69 9.81
CA ASP A 320 19.65 -23.09 10.05
C ASP A 320 19.20 -23.36 11.50
N VAL A 321 18.99 -22.31 12.28
CA VAL A 321 18.52 -22.40 13.68
C VAL A 321 17.27 -21.53 13.84
N GLU A 322 16.29 -22.04 14.57
CA GLU A 322 15.07 -21.32 14.90
C GLU A 322 14.73 -21.45 16.37
N ALA A 323 14.38 -20.34 17.00
CA ALA A 323 13.87 -20.29 18.36
C ALA A 323 12.34 -20.53 18.33
N THR A 324 11.85 -21.32 19.26
CA THR A 324 10.44 -21.61 19.43
C THR A 324 10.07 -21.71 20.91
N HIS A 325 8.81 -21.97 21.22
CA HIS A 325 8.34 -22.08 22.59
C HIS A 325 7.23 -23.13 22.75
N THR A 326 7.06 -23.61 23.99
CA THR A 326 5.87 -24.33 24.43
C THR A 326 5.35 -23.73 25.74
N PHE A 327 4.05 -23.84 25.97
CA PHE A 327 3.42 -23.46 27.24
C PHE A 327 2.65 -24.65 27.78
N ASP A 328 3.19 -25.28 28.81
CA ASP A 328 2.72 -26.54 29.32
C ASP A 328 2.60 -26.53 30.86
N LYS A 329 1.81 -27.44 31.40
CA LYS A 329 1.74 -27.64 32.84
C LYS A 329 2.75 -28.72 33.24
N ILE A 330 3.85 -28.32 33.91
CA ILE A 330 4.94 -29.20 34.38
C ILE A 330 4.97 -29.08 35.88
N ASP A 331 4.94 -30.23 36.61
CA ASP A 331 4.96 -30.30 38.09
C ASP A 331 3.89 -29.38 38.75
N ASP A 332 2.67 -29.37 38.19
CA ASP A 332 1.56 -28.48 38.55
C ASP A 332 1.81 -26.98 38.36
N LEU A 333 2.91 -26.57 37.73
CA LEU A 333 3.22 -25.20 37.35
C LEU A 333 2.98 -24.94 35.84
N ASN A 334 2.37 -23.84 35.51
CA ASN A 334 2.27 -23.38 34.11
C ASN A 334 3.64 -22.86 33.69
N THR A 335 4.33 -23.61 32.86
CA THR A 335 5.71 -23.37 32.47
C THR A 335 5.79 -22.93 31.01
N LEU A 336 6.43 -21.81 30.77
CA LEU A 336 6.76 -21.32 29.42
C LEU A 336 8.21 -21.73 29.12
N ASN A 337 8.39 -22.60 28.15
CA ASN A 337 9.71 -23.07 27.75
C ASN A 337 10.08 -22.47 26.42
N PHE A 338 11.23 -21.82 26.33
CA PHE A 338 11.87 -21.38 25.10
C PHE A 338 13.03 -22.32 24.78
N PHE A 339 13.14 -22.74 23.53
CA PHE A 339 14.23 -23.63 23.07
C PHE A 339 14.49 -23.39 21.57
N ASP A 340 15.65 -23.85 21.13
CA ASP A 340 16.07 -23.79 19.74
C ASP A 340 15.95 -25.15 19.05
N ILE A 341 15.70 -25.09 17.77
CA ILE A 341 15.64 -26.26 16.88
C ILE A 341 16.59 -26.08 15.72
N GLN A 342 17.25 -27.18 15.33
CA GLN A 342 18.07 -27.24 14.12
C GLN A 342 17.20 -27.49 12.93
N LEU A 343 17.30 -26.64 11.91
CA LEU A 343 16.68 -26.85 10.61
C LEU A 343 17.63 -27.61 9.67
N ASP A 344 17.08 -28.32 8.70
CA ASP A 344 17.85 -29.02 7.67
C ASP A 344 18.65 -28.02 6.83
N LYS A 345 19.93 -28.31 6.59
CA LYS A 345 20.82 -27.47 5.78
C LYS A 345 20.59 -27.72 4.31
N LYS A 346 20.17 -26.68 3.61
CA LYS A 346 20.05 -26.68 2.14
C LYS A 346 20.91 -25.57 1.58
N TYR A 347 21.48 -25.78 0.41
CA TYR A 347 22.37 -24.81 -0.25
C TYR A 347 21.80 -24.37 -1.59
N ILE A 348 21.98 -23.10 -1.94
CA ILE A 348 21.60 -22.58 -3.25
C ILE A 348 22.49 -23.18 -4.33
N ASN A 349 21.89 -23.92 -5.28
CA ASN A 349 22.59 -24.43 -6.44
C ASN A 349 22.61 -23.40 -7.56
N LYS A 350 21.44 -22.85 -7.92
CA LYS A 350 21.29 -21.93 -9.03
C LYS A 350 20.22 -20.87 -8.75
N ILE A 351 20.48 -19.67 -9.28
CA ILE A 351 19.51 -18.56 -9.24
C ILE A 351 19.18 -18.16 -10.68
N ASN A 352 17.89 -18.25 -11.03
CA ASN A 352 17.33 -17.77 -12.28
C ASN A 352 16.49 -16.52 -12.03
N ILE A 353 16.46 -15.62 -13.01
CA ILE A 353 15.53 -14.48 -13.03
C ILE A 353 14.76 -14.57 -14.34
N ILE A 354 13.44 -14.58 -14.25
CA ILE A 354 12.50 -14.80 -15.36
C ILE A 354 11.52 -13.64 -15.42
N GLY A 355 11.16 -13.19 -16.63
CA GLY A 355 10.18 -12.13 -16.84
C GLY A 355 10.77 -10.73 -17.02
N ASN A 356 12.09 -10.58 -16.89
CA ASN A 356 12.79 -9.32 -17.09
C ASN A 356 13.05 -9.04 -18.60
N SER A 357 12.06 -8.47 -19.27
CA SER A 357 12.17 -8.14 -20.69
C SER A 357 12.79 -6.76 -20.96
N ILE A 358 12.70 -5.86 -19.99
CA ILE A 358 13.15 -4.46 -20.05
C ILE A 358 14.37 -4.25 -19.16
N THR A 359 14.28 -4.70 -17.89
CA THR A 359 15.33 -4.51 -16.90
C THR A 359 16.49 -5.46 -17.15
N LYS A 360 17.71 -4.94 -17.10
CA LYS A 360 18.92 -5.74 -17.26
C LYS A 360 19.07 -6.75 -16.10
N ASP A 361 19.41 -7.98 -16.40
CA ASP A 361 19.62 -9.05 -15.41
C ASP A 361 20.59 -8.61 -14.30
N LYS A 362 21.71 -7.96 -14.66
CA LYS A 362 22.65 -7.40 -13.69
C LYS A 362 22.00 -6.45 -12.70
N THR A 363 21.05 -5.62 -13.15
CA THR A 363 20.34 -4.66 -12.29
C THR A 363 19.51 -5.40 -11.23
N LEU A 364 18.81 -6.45 -11.61
CA LEU A 364 18.00 -7.24 -10.68
C LEU A 364 18.85 -8.05 -9.71
N ARG A 365 19.93 -8.68 -10.22
CA ARG A 365 20.89 -9.42 -9.35
C ARG A 365 21.53 -8.52 -8.30
N SER A 366 21.77 -7.25 -8.58
CA SER A 366 22.28 -6.31 -7.56
C SER A 366 21.25 -5.96 -6.46
N LYS A 367 20.00 -6.44 -6.57
CA LYS A 367 18.92 -6.19 -5.62
C LYS A 367 18.50 -7.43 -4.81
N ILE A 368 19.22 -8.53 -4.96
CA ILE A 368 19.04 -9.77 -4.22
C ILE A 368 20.31 -10.09 -3.42
N GLU A 369 20.14 -10.74 -2.26
CA GLU A 369 21.22 -11.10 -1.34
C GLU A 369 21.70 -12.55 -1.52
N LEU A 370 20.82 -13.44 -1.98
CA LEU A 370 21.16 -14.84 -2.15
C LEU A 370 22.08 -15.02 -3.35
N GLU A 371 23.14 -15.82 -3.14
CA GLU A 371 24.09 -16.20 -4.20
C GLU A 371 24.21 -17.74 -4.29
N PRO A 372 24.56 -18.30 -5.46
CA PRO A 372 24.86 -19.72 -5.58
C PRO A 372 25.97 -20.15 -4.62
N GLY A 373 25.73 -21.23 -3.85
CA GLY A 373 26.62 -21.73 -2.81
C GLY A 373 26.26 -21.28 -1.40
N ASP A 374 25.38 -20.28 -1.25
CA ASP A 374 24.90 -19.84 0.07
C ASP A 374 24.04 -20.90 0.75
N LEU A 375 24.01 -20.89 2.09
CA LEU A 375 23.00 -21.60 2.85
C LEU A 375 21.61 -20.99 2.54
N PHE A 376 20.68 -21.83 2.13
CA PHE A 376 19.31 -21.40 1.87
C PHE A 376 18.64 -20.88 3.14
N SER A 377 17.92 -19.79 3.01
CA SER A 377 17.15 -19.20 4.08
C SER A 377 15.87 -18.56 3.51
N GLU A 378 14.71 -19.00 3.98
CA GLU A 378 13.43 -18.40 3.64
C GLU A 378 13.38 -16.91 4.02
N TYR A 379 14.05 -16.53 5.10
CA TYR A 379 14.17 -15.13 5.52
C TYR A 379 14.89 -14.28 4.46
N ARG A 380 16.03 -14.74 3.94
CA ARG A 380 16.78 -14.05 2.87
C ARG A 380 15.97 -14.05 1.56
N LEU A 381 15.36 -15.19 1.22
CA LEU A 381 14.49 -15.30 0.04
C LEU A 381 13.33 -14.30 0.10
N LYS A 382 12.66 -14.19 1.25
CA LYS A 382 11.59 -13.22 1.44
C LYS A 382 12.10 -11.78 1.32
N ARG A 383 13.25 -11.47 1.89
CA ARG A 383 13.88 -10.15 1.73
C ARG A 383 14.20 -9.83 0.28
N ASP A 384 14.70 -10.79 -0.48
CA ASP A 384 14.97 -10.64 -1.91
C ASP A 384 13.66 -10.36 -2.67
N ILE A 385 12.60 -11.14 -2.43
CA ILE A 385 11.28 -10.92 -3.04
C ILE A 385 10.75 -9.54 -2.67
N ASP A 386 10.81 -9.15 -1.41
CA ASP A 386 10.35 -7.84 -0.95
C ASP A 386 11.18 -6.69 -1.57
N SER A 387 12.49 -6.90 -1.69
CA SER A 387 13.38 -5.94 -2.37
C SER A 387 13.00 -5.77 -3.84
N LEU A 388 12.75 -6.85 -4.56
CA LEU A 388 12.31 -6.81 -5.95
C LEU A 388 10.91 -6.19 -6.10
N LYS A 389 9.95 -6.50 -5.20
CA LYS A 389 8.61 -5.89 -5.18
C LYS A 389 8.63 -4.38 -4.93
N ASN A 390 9.60 -3.91 -4.15
CA ASN A 390 9.75 -2.48 -3.85
C ASN A 390 10.33 -1.66 -5.00
N LEU A 391 10.80 -2.32 -6.07
CA LEU A 391 11.25 -1.63 -7.27
C LEU A 391 10.02 -1.08 -8.04
N LYS A 392 9.97 0.21 -8.27
CA LYS A 392 8.83 0.91 -8.91
C LYS A 392 8.49 0.38 -10.32
N TYR A 393 9.44 -0.27 -10.96
CA TYR A 393 9.30 -0.87 -12.29
C TYR A 393 8.97 -2.36 -12.26
N ILE A 394 8.71 -2.93 -11.08
CA ILE A 394 8.26 -4.32 -10.91
C ILE A 394 6.84 -4.29 -10.33
N ASN A 395 5.89 -4.92 -11.02
CA ASN A 395 4.50 -5.03 -10.56
C ASN A 395 4.29 -6.20 -9.59
N ALA A 396 4.99 -7.30 -9.84
CA ALA A 396 4.96 -8.48 -8.99
C ALA A 396 6.31 -9.22 -9.04
N ALA A 397 6.68 -9.84 -7.94
CA ALA A 397 7.82 -10.73 -7.82
C ALA A 397 7.43 -11.91 -6.94
N GLU A 398 7.70 -13.11 -7.43
CA GLU A 398 7.51 -14.36 -6.70
C GLU A 398 8.77 -15.21 -6.88
N ALA A 399 8.92 -16.24 -6.09
CA ALA A 399 10.01 -17.19 -6.26
C ALA A 399 9.44 -18.62 -6.28
N ASP A 400 9.85 -19.37 -7.29
CA ASP A 400 9.68 -20.82 -7.35
C ASP A 400 10.96 -21.51 -6.89
N MET A 401 10.80 -22.59 -6.12
CA MET A 401 11.89 -23.36 -5.54
C MET A 401 11.80 -24.80 -5.98
N GLN A 402 12.90 -25.32 -6.52
CA GLN A 402 13.03 -26.72 -6.86
C GLN A 402 14.13 -27.35 -6.00
N GLU A 403 13.74 -28.32 -5.19
CA GLU A 403 14.63 -28.99 -4.25
C GLU A 403 15.18 -30.30 -4.82
N PHE A 404 16.49 -30.50 -4.69
CA PHE A 404 17.19 -31.72 -5.11
C PHE A 404 18.17 -32.15 -4.00
N ASN A 405 17.76 -33.05 -3.13
CA ASN A 405 18.53 -33.42 -1.93
C ASN A 405 18.80 -32.15 -1.06
N ASP A 406 20.08 -31.84 -0.83
CA ASP A 406 20.51 -30.69 -0.02
C ASP A 406 20.70 -29.40 -0.87
N LEU A 407 20.24 -29.41 -2.14
CA LEU A 407 20.39 -28.28 -3.06
C LEU A 407 19.02 -27.68 -3.41
N VAL A 408 18.98 -26.36 -3.58
CA VAL A 408 17.78 -25.61 -3.98
C VAL A 408 18.10 -24.75 -5.20
N ASP A 409 17.34 -24.93 -6.26
CA ASP A 409 17.30 -23.98 -7.38
C ASP A 409 16.22 -22.94 -7.10
N VAL A 410 16.57 -21.66 -7.12
CA VAL A 410 15.65 -20.55 -6.92
C VAL A 410 15.41 -19.84 -8.24
N SER A 411 14.15 -19.70 -8.63
CA SER A 411 13.76 -18.94 -9.82
C SER A 411 12.86 -17.77 -9.39
N TYR A 412 13.36 -16.54 -9.50
CA TYR A 412 12.57 -15.34 -9.30
C TYR A 412 11.75 -15.06 -10.56
N GLU A 413 10.43 -15.08 -10.42
CA GLU A 413 9.48 -14.77 -11.49
C GLU A 413 8.98 -13.34 -11.32
N LEU A 414 9.21 -12.52 -12.33
CA LEU A 414 8.92 -11.08 -12.27
C LEU A 414 7.88 -10.70 -13.30
N ILE A 415 6.99 -9.81 -12.91
CA ILE A 415 6.10 -9.09 -13.81
C ILE A 415 6.55 -7.63 -13.82
N GLU A 416 7.21 -7.23 -14.91
CA GLU A 416 7.66 -5.86 -15.08
C GLU A 416 6.50 -4.91 -15.41
N ASN A 417 6.60 -3.69 -14.93
CA ASN A 417 5.77 -2.60 -15.42
C ASN A 417 6.26 -2.20 -16.82
N LYS A 418 5.49 -2.54 -17.83
CA LYS A 418 5.81 -2.19 -19.24
C LYS A 418 5.89 -0.68 -19.50
N LYS A 419 5.41 0.13 -18.56
CA LYS A 419 5.44 1.58 -18.59
C LYS A 419 6.20 2.08 -17.35
N SER A 420 7.54 2.08 -17.42
CA SER A 420 8.39 2.66 -16.37
C SER A 420 8.29 4.19 -16.31
N GLY A 421 7.71 4.80 -17.35
CA GLY A 421 7.45 6.23 -17.43
C GLY A 421 6.16 6.62 -16.71
N GLU A 422 6.25 7.56 -15.81
CA GLU A 422 5.14 8.19 -15.08
C GLU A 422 4.97 9.63 -15.57
N PHE A 423 3.73 10.04 -15.77
CA PHE A 423 3.38 11.43 -16.05
C PHE A 423 2.38 11.88 -15.00
N MET A 424 2.75 12.93 -14.27
CA MET A 424 1.88 13.53 -13.26
C MET A 424 1.65 15.00 -13.57
N ILE A 425 0.40 15.42 -13.49
CA ILE A 425 0.00 16.82 -13.47
C ILE A 425 -0.68 17.07 -12.13
N GLY A 426 -0.17 18.03 -11.38
CA GLY A 426 -0.72 18.46 -10.11
C GLY A 426 -1.09 19.92 -10.13
N GLY A 427 -2.26 20.25 -9.57
CA GLY A 427 -2.63 21.61 -9.21
C GLY A 427 -2.48 21.76 -7.71
N SER A 428 -1.98 22.90 -7.27
CA SER A 428 -1.95 23.26 -5.85
C SER A 428 -2.52 24.65 -5.63
N TYR A 429 -2.96 24.91 -4.42
CA TYR A 429 -3.31 26.25 -3.96
C TYR A 429 -2.79 26.43 -2.54
N SER A 430 -2.13 27.53 -2.31
CA SER A 430 -1.71 27.94 -0.98
C SER A 430 -2.04 29.41 -0.77
N ALA A 431 -2.48 29.76 0.42
CA ALA A 431 -2.68 31.14 0.79
C ALA A 431 -1.37 31.96 0.75
N ASP A 432 -0.22 31.29 0.80
CA ASP A 432 1.11 31.92 0.80
C ASP A 432 1.53 32.34 -0.61
N VAL A 433 1.41 31.46 -1.60
CA VAL A 433 1.96 31.64 -2.94
C VAL A 433 0.92 31.46 -4.08
N GLY A 434 -0.37 31.44 -3.73
CA GLY A 434 -1.46 31.39 -4.71
C GLY A 434 -1.64 30.04 -5.39
N VAL A 435 -2.11 30.06 -6.64
CA VAL A 435 -2.30 28.87 -7.48
C VAL A 435 -0.97 28.39 -8.00
N GLY A 436 -0.73 27.09 -7.89
CA GLY A 436 0.43 26.39 -8.43
C GLY A 436 0.07 25.31 -9.43
N LEU A 437 0.97 25.08 -10.38
CA LEU A 437 0.93 23.98 -11.34
C LEU A 437 2.24 23.20 -11.24
N ALA A 438 2.15 21.89 -11.13
CA ALA A 438 3.28 20.98 -11.17
C ALA A 438 3.11 19.99 -12.33
N LEU A 439 4.18 19.79 -13.08
CA LEU A 439 4.30 18.73 -14.08
C LEU A 439 5.52 17.89 -13.71
N ASN A 440 5.34 16.58 -13.70
CA ASN A 440 6.42 15.64 -13.45
C ASN A 440 6.42 14.57 -14.53
N LEU A 441 7.56 14.38 -15.17
CA LEU A 441 7.84 13.34 -16.13
C LEU A 441 8.97 12.51 -15.57
N LYS A 442 8.73 11.24 -15.29
CA LYS A 442 9.66 10.38 -14.58
C LYS A 442 9.76 9.04 -15.27
N ASP A 443 10.97 8.53 -15.42
CA ASP A 443 11.25 7.15 -15.79
C ASP A 443 12.10 6.53 -14.68
N SER A 444 11.52 5.59 -13.95
CA SER A 444 12.16 4.92 -12.80
C SER A 444 13.08 3.76 -13.20
N ASN A 445 13.18 3.42 -14.48
CA ASN A 445 14.04 2.35 -14.99
C ASN A 445 14.71 2.74 -16.31
N PHE A 446 15.33 3.91 -16.33
CA PHE A 446 15.91 4.47 -17.53
C PHE A 446 16.89 3.51 -18.21
N GLN A 447 16.57 3.13 -19.45
CA GLN A 447 17.31 2.14 -20.25
C GLN A 447 17.48 0.77 -19.57
N GLY A 448 16.58 0.36 -18.70
CA GLY A 448 16.64 -0.92 -17.98
C GLY A 448 17.75 -1.00 -16.91
N SER A 449 18.30 0.14 -16.51
CA SER A 449 19.40 0.20 -15.54
C SER A 449 18.97 0.31 -14.08
N GLY A 450 17.66 0.44 -13.82
CA GLY A 450 17.13 0.74 -12.50
C GLY A 450 17.43 2.16 -12.00
N ASN A 451 18.07 2.99 -12.82
CA ASN A 451 18.29 4.40 -12.51
C ASN A 451 17.08 5.23 -12.94
N GLU A 452 16.94 6.38 -12.35
CA GLU A 452 15.78 7.26 -12.54
C GLU A 452 16.19 8.53 -13.29
N VAL A 453 15.38 8.91 -14.26
CA VAL A 453 15.42 10.23 -14.89
C VAL A 453 14.10 10.92 -14.59
N GLU A 454 14.16 12.14 -14.12
CA GLU A 454 12.99 12.91 -13.74
C GLU A 454 13.12 14.35 -14.24
N PHE A 455 12.12 14.81 -14.97
CA PHE A 455 11.93 16.22 -15.31
C PHE A 455 10.78 16.77 -14.49
N THR A 456 11.03 17.87 -13.78
CA THR A 456 10.01 18.59 -13.02
C THR A 456 9.86 20.02 -13.55
N PHE A 457 8.62 20.45 -13.59
CA PHE A 457 8.22 21.83 -13.76
C PHE A 457 7.30 22.21 -12.61
N ASN A 458 7.64 23.25 -11.87
CA ASN A 458 6.83 23.81 -10.81
C ASN A 458 6.67 25.31 -11.02
N GLY A 459 5.44 25.78 -11.13
CA GLY A 459 5.12 27.19 -11.30
C GLY A 459 4.02 27.62 -10.34
N ASN A 460 4.21 28.73 -9.66
CA ASN A 460 3.19 29.44 -8.89
C ASN A 460 3.31 30.96 -9.12
N THR A 461 2.59 31.77 -8.36
CA THR A 461 2.60 33.23 -8.55
C THR A 461 3.94 33.89 -8.22
N GLU A 462 4.80 33.22 -7.44
CA GLU A 462 6.09 33.78 -7.01
C GLU A 462 7.27 33.08 -7.71
N LYS A 463 7.12 31.81 -8.11
CA LYS A 463 8.26 30.97 -8.52
C LYS A 463 7.96 30.15 -9.76
N LEU A 464 8.96 30.07 -10.65
CA LEU A 464 8.97 29.20 -11.81
C LEU A 464 10.26 28.36 -11.80
N LEU A 465 10.13 27.04 -11.68
CA LEU A 465 11.25 26.11 -11.58
C LEU A 465 11.17 25.03 -12.64
N TYR A 466 12.27 24.82 -13.37
CA TYR A 466 12.49 23.66 -14.25
C TYR A 466 13.70 22.90 -13.72
N SER A 467 13.55 21.57 -13.56
CA SER A 467 14.67 20.73 -13.10
C SER A 467 14.71 19.41 -13.85
N LEU A 468 15.91 18.97 -14.16
CA LEU A 468 16.18 17.62 -14.67
C LEU A 468 17.09 16.92 -13.68
N TYR A 469 16.67 15.75 -13.22
CA TYR A 469 17.40 14.89 -12.29
C TYR A 469 17.78 13.58 -12.98
N TYR A 470 18.94 13.07 -12.64
CA TYR A 470 19.37 11.71 -12.87
C TYR A 470 19.82 11.10 -11.54
N ASN A 471 19.10 10.09 -11.08
CA ASN A 471 19.38 9.38 -9.84
C ASN A 471 19.90 7.98 -10.15
N SER A 472 21.10 7.68 -9.65
CA SER A 472 21.72 6.37 -9.74
C SER A 472 21.71 5.71 -8.38
N TYR A 473 21.10 4.54 -8.32
CA TYR A 473 20.95 3.77 -7.08
C TYR A 473 22.08 2.73 -7.00
N GLY A 474 22.70 2.64 -5.82
CA GLY A 474 23.70 1.63 -5.51
C GLY A 474 23.12 0.21 -5.40
N ASP A 475 23.96 -0.74 -5.06
CA ASP A 475 23.56 -2.13 -4.80
C ASP A 475 22.72 -2.22 -3.51
N LEU A 476 22.05 -3.35 -3.29
CA LEU A 476 21.14 -3.56 -2.17
C LEU A 476 21.76 -3.23 -0.80
N ASN A 477 23.01 -3.61 -0.61
CA ASN A 477 23.73 -3.44 0.65
C ASN A 477 24.37 -2.05 0.82
N SER A 478 24.46 -1.22 -0.22
CA SER A 478 25.06 0.11 -0.11
C SER A 478 24.10 1.18 0.33
N TYR A 479 22.78 1.00 0.10
CA TYR A 479 21.72 1.99 0.38
C TYR A 479 22.07 3.40 -0.10
N GLU A 480 22.87 3.49 -1.17
CA GLU A 480 23.42 4.72 -1.72
C GLU A 480 22.60 5.23 -2.89
N THR A 481 22.47 6.54 -2.97
CA THR A 481 21.91 7.21 -4.13
C THR A 481 22.83 8.35 -4.54
N ASN A 482 23.24 8.38 -5.80
CA ASN A 482 23.94 9.50 -6.39
C ASN A 482 22.96 10.27 -7.29
N SER A 483 22.79 11.56 -7.00
CA SER A 483 21.88 12.45 -7.71
C SER A 483 22.65 13.52 -8.46
N TYR A 484 22.32 13.68 -9.73
CA TYR A 484 22.82 14.76 -10.58
C TYR A 484 21.64 15.60 -11.01
N SER A 485 21.74 16.93 -10.95
CA SER A 485 20.65 17.79 -11.37
C SER A 485 21.13 19.02 -12.10
N ILE A 486 20.27 19.48 -13.02
CA ILE A 486 20.37 20.78 -13.68
C ILE A 486 19.04 21.47 -13.44
N SER A 487 19.05 22.72 -13.00
CA SER A 487 17.84 23.50 -12.75
C SER A 487 17.97 24.95 -13.20
N ASN A 488 16.80 25.53 -13.55
CA ASN A 488 16.61 26.96 -13.75
C ASN A 488 15.41 27.39 -12.91
N GLU A 489 15.63 28.37 -12.06
CA GLU A 489 14.61 28.95 -11.19
C GLU A 489 14.51 30.44 -11.43
N GLU A 490 13.30 30.95 -11.63
CA GLU A 490 12.98 32.38 -11.66
C GLU A 490 12.00 32.66 -10.52
N SER A 491 12.31 33.64 -9.68
CA SER A 491 11.47 34.01 -8.54
C SER A 491 11.16 35.51 -8.57
N ASP A 492 9.85 35.81 -8.54
CA ASP A 492 9.36 37.18 -8.39
C ASP A 492 9.21 37.51 -6.91
N LEU A 493 10.23 38.07 -6.34
CA LEU A 493 10.31 38.52 -4.96
C LEU A 493 10.03 40.04 -4.80
N SER A 494 9.50 40.66 -5.84
CA SER A 494 9.25 42.12 -5.87
C SER A 494 8.29 42.56 -4.77
N GLY A 495 7.29 41.76 -4.45
CA GLY A 495 6.33 42.05 -3.39
C GLY A 495 6.89 41.89 -1.96
N SER A 496 8.00 41.18 -1.78
CA SER A 496 8.63 40.94 -0.47
C SER A 496 9.99 41.61 -0.35
N PHE A 497 10.96 41.15 -1.14
CA PHE A 497 12.34 41.69 -1.08
C PHE A 497 12.59 42.88 -2.00
N GLY A 498 11.66 43.22 -2.90
CA GLY A 498 11.75 44.38 -3.78
C GLY A 498 12.51 44.13 -5.08
N TYR A 499 12.78 42.89 -5.50
CA TYR A 499 13.47 42.55 -6.74
C TYR A 499 13.11 41.12 -7.20
N LYS A 500 13.53 40.77 -8.41
CA LYS A 500 13.41 39.41 -8.95
C LYS A 500 14.75 38.71 -8.99
N THR A 501 14.72 37.37 -8.99
CA THR A 501 15.93 36.56 -9.11
C THR A 501 15.81 35.50 -10.18
N LYS A 502 16.95 35.20 -10.83
CA LYS A 502 17.11 34.06 -11.72
C LYS A 502 18.34 33.26 -11.26
N THR A 503 18.12 31.94 -11.06
CA THR A 503 19.17 31.04 -10.61
C THR A 503 19.28 29.86 -11.57
N GLN A 504 20.45 29.69 -12.17
CA GLN A 504 20.80 28.52 -12.95
C GLN A 504 21.78 27.68 -12.16
N SER A 505 21.54 26.38 -12.02
CA SER A 505 22.41 25.54 -11.21
C SER A 505 22.62 24.14 -11.74
N ILE A 506 23.80 23.59 -11.41
CA ILE A 506 24.17 22.22 -11.58
C ILE A 506 24.55 21.70 -10.19
N ALA A 507 24.02 20.53 -9.81
CA ALA A 507 24.33 19.95 -8.53
C ALA A 507 24.63 18.44 -8.62
N TYR A 508 25.47 17.99 -7.70
CA TYR A 508 25.73 16.59 -7.41
C TYR A 508 25.47 16.35 -5.93
N GLY A 509 24.79 15.27 -5.62
CA GLY A 509 24.55 14.82 -4.25
C GLY A 509 24.77 13.32 -4.10
N ARG A 510 25.22 12.92 -2.93
CA ARG A 510 25.30 11.51 -2.52
C ARG A 510 24.56 11.34 -1.22
N SER A 511 23.59 10.45 -1.22
CA SER A 511 22.80 10.08 -0.04
C SER A 511 23.13 8.65 0.37
N LEU A 512 23.20 8.44 1.69
CA LEU A 512 23.41 7.13 2.30
C LEU A 512 22.33 6.92 3.37
N ARG A 513 21.63 5.82 3.29
CA ARG A 513 20.77 5.34 4.37
C ARG A 513 21.61 4.49 5.31
N VAL A 514 21.85 4.98 6.53
CA VAL A 514 22.70 4.32 7.52
C VAL A 514 21.99 3.16 8.19
N ASP A 515 20.71 3.37 8.53
CA ASP A 515 19.78 2.35 9.03
C ASP A 515 18.34 2.68 8.61
N GLU A 516 17.36 1.98 9.18
CA GLU A 516 15.94 2.18 8.84
C GLU A 516 15.44 3.60 9.14
N ASN A 517 16.02 4.27 10.14
CA ASN A 517 15.58 5.58 10.63
C ASN A 517 16.54 6.71 10.27
N LEU A 518 17.81 6.41 9.98
CA LEU A 518 18.86 7.40 9.80
C LEU A 518 19.35 7.46 8.37
N SER A 519 19.31 8.65 7.78
CA SER A 519 19.91 8.94 6.48
C SER A 519 20.79 10.17 6.53
N THR A 520 21.84 10.17 5.72
CA THR A 520 22.73 11.32 5.55
C THR A 520 22.93 11.61 4.07
N SER A 521 23.14 12.89 3.73
CA SER A 521 23.50 13.28 2.37
C SER A 521 24.52 14.40 2.38
N VAL A 522 25.41 14.35 1.40
CA VAL A 522 26.38 15.41 1.10
C VAL A 522 26.23 15.81 -0.36
N GLY A 523 26.46 17.08 -0.66
CA GLY A 523 26.31 17.57 -2.02
C GLY A 523 27.11 18.83 -2.29
N ILE A 524 27.30 19.09 -3.58
CA ILE A 524 27.86 20.33 -4.09
C ILE A 524 26.90 20.90 -5.14
N LYS A 525 26.64 22.19 -5.07
CA LYS A 525 25.80 22.91 -6.01
C LYS A 525 26.58 24.12 -6.52
N LEU A 526 26.66 24.26 -7.83
CA LEU A 526 27.23 25.37 -8.53
C LEU A 526 26.10 26.18 -9.15
N SER A 527 26.01 27.48 -8.85
CA SER A 527 24.90 28.32 -9.30
C SER A 527 25.48 29.62 -9.91
N GLN A 528 24.79 30.08 -10.93
CA GLN A 528 24.82 31.47 -11.39
C GLN A 528 23.53 32.13 -10.94
N ILE A 529 23.62 33.18 -10.17
CA ILE A 529 22.50 33.92 -9.60
C ILE A 529 22.51 35.32 -10.14
N GLU A 530 21.36 35.80 -10.58
CA GLU A 530 21.15 37.16 -11.08
C GLU A 530 19.93 37.75 -10.37
N GLY A 531 20.12 38.88 -9.68
CA GLY A 531 19.06 39.73 -9.19
C GLY A 531 18.77 40.84 -10.22
N TYR A 532 17.50 41.11 -10.51
CA TYR A 532 17.09 42.06 -11.54
C TYR A 532 15.72 42.69 -11.23
N GLU A 533 15.31 43.67 -12.02
CA GLU A 533 14.05 44.42 -11.89
C GLU A 533 13.77 44.92 -10.46
N PRO A 534 14.62 45.79 -9.92
CA PRO A 534 14.38 46.40 -8.61
C PRO A 534 13.14 47.29 -8.67
N VAL A 535 12.24 47.14 -7.69
CA VAL A 535 11.04 47.98 -7.56
C VAL A 535 11.15 49.05 -6.48
N LEU A 536 12.22 48.99 -5.69
CA LEU A 536 12.55 49.95 -4.64
C LEU A 536 13.96 50.55 -4.90
N ASP A 537 14.12 51.83 -4.71
CA ASP A 537 15.43 52.48 -4.76
C ASP A 537 15.97 52.65 -3.32
N VAL A 538 16.59 51.58 -2.83
CA VAL A 538 17.16 51.52 -1.48
C VAL A 538 18.50 50.80 -1.51
N ASP A 539 19.42 51.19 -0.65
CA ASP A 539 20.83 50.75 -0.68
C ASP A 539 21.00 49.23 -0.63
N PHE A 540 20.16 48.50 0.15
CA PHE A 540 20.30 47.05 0.27
C PHE A 540 19.98 46.29 -1.02
N ILE A 541 19.18 46.88 -1.91
CA ILE A 541 18.83 46.25 -3.21
C ILE A 541 20.09 46.20 -4.09
N ASN A 542 20.96 47.20 -4.05
CA ASN A 542 22.20 47.23 -4.84
C ASN A 542 23.10 46.03 -4.55
N ASP A 543 23.13 45.54 -3.32
CA ASP A 543 23.86 44.32 -2.95
C ASP A 543 23.20 43.01 -3.49
N ASN A 544 21.93 43.05 -3.90
CA ASN A 544 21.14 41.89 -4.23
C ASN A 544 20.79 41.75 -5.73
N ILE A 545 21.00 42.79 -6.55
CA ILE A 545 20.62 42.86 -7.99
C ILE A 545 21.77 42.63 -8.97
N ASP A 546 22.90 42.13 -8.55
CA ASP A 546 24.02 41.79 -9.43
C ASP A 546 23.98 40.33 -9.91
N SER A 547 24.83 40.01 -10.88
CA SER A 547 25.04 38.61 -11.33
C SER A 547 26.32 38.05 -10.71
N TYR A 548 26.23 36.87 -10.09
CA TYR A 548 27.36 36.27 -9.42
C TYR A 548 27.31 34.74 -9.44
N ASN A 549 28.47 34.11 -9.28
CA ASN A 549 28.61 32.67 -9.13
C ASN A 549 28.69 32.30 -7.66
N GLN A 550 28.02 31.24 -7.29
CA GLN A 550 27.99 30.69 -5.94
C GLN A 550 28.20 29.17 -5.94
N THR A 551 29.04 28.71 -5.03
CA THR A 551 29.27 27.28 -4.77
C THR A 551 28.78 26.98 -3.37
N GLU A 552 27.93 26.01 -3.26
CA GLU A 552 27.37 25.52 -1.99
C GLU A 552 27.78 24.08 -1.72
N LEU A 553 28.32 23.84 -0.53
CA LEU A 553 28.54 22.52 0.03
C LEU A 553 27.41 22.23 1.02
N ASN A 554 26.68 21.16 0.80
CA ASN A 554 25.51 20.81 1.58
C ASN A 554 25.74 19.51 2.35
N LEU A 555 25.39 19.51 3.64
CA LEU A 555 25.29 18.33 4.49
C LEU A 555 23.88 18.27 5.06
N ARG A 556 23.24 17.11 4.99
CA ARG A 556 21.96 16.88 5.65
C ARG A 556 21.99 15.54 6.37
N ILE A 557 21.46 15.52 7.59
CA ILE A 557 21.26 14.32 8.40
C ILE A 557 19.79 14.30 8.78
N ASN A 558 19.09 13.21 8.49
CA ASN A 558 17.68 13.03 8.84
C ASN A 558 17.54 11.77 9.68
N PHE A 559 16.79 11.90 10.76
CA PHE A 559 16.36 10.80 11.61
C PHE A 559 14.83 10.79 11.68
N ASP A 560 14.19 9.68 11.33
CA ASP A 560 12.75 9.53 11.35
C ASP A 560 12.37 8.14 11.87
N SER A 561 11.81 8.10 13.09
CA SER A 561 11.30 6.90 13.76
C SER A 561 9.78 6.99 13.97
N THR A 562 9.09 7.82 13.19
CA THR A 562 7.65 8.00 13.31
C THR A 562 6.88 6.81 12.75
N ASP A 563 5.70 6.59 13.32
CA ASP A 563 4.78 5.50 12.96
C ASP A 563 4.01 5.77 11.65
N ASP A 564 3.92 7.02 11.19
CA ASP A 564 3.28 7.42 9.94
C ASP A 564 3.99 8.63 9.31
N ILE A 565 4.01 8.68 7.97
CA ILE A 565 4.69 9.73 7.21
C ILE A 565 3.89 11.04 7.21
N PHE A 566 2.56 10.96 7.11
CA PHE A 566 1.66 12.11 6.97
C PHE A 566 1.09 12.57 8.31
N PHE A 567 0.67 11.64 9.14
CA PHE A 567 0.00 11.91 10.42
C PHE A 567 0.67 11.18 11.59
N PRO A 568 1.95 11.49 11.88
CA PRO A 568 2.66 10.81 12.95
C PRO A 568 1.96 10.99 14.30
N THR A 569 1.78 9.89 15.01
CA THR A 569 1.21 9.85 16.35
C THR A 569 2.22 9.47 17.42
N ASN A 570 3.31 8.80 17.02
CA ASN A 570 4.37 8.38 17.93
C ASN A 570 5.73 8.41 17.22
N GLY A 571 6.80 8.67 17.96
CA GLY A 571 8.16 8.67 17.45
C GLY A 571 8.82 10.05 17.39
N ILE A 572 9.97 10.09 16.79
CA ILE A 572 10.80 11.31 16.64
C ILE A 572 11.14 11.50 15.17
N LYS A 573 11.00 12.73 14.69
CA LYS A 573 11.46 13.17 13.37
C LYS A 573 12.38 14.36 13.56
N SER A 574 13.64 14.25 13.14
CA SER A 574 14.59 15.33 13.24
C SER A 574 15.45 15.46 11.99
N SER A 575 15.86 16.67 11.68
CA SER A 575 16.79 16.95 10.61
C SER A 575 17.81 18.01 11.01
N PHE A 576 19.03 17.83 10.55
CA PHE A 576 20.10 18.80 10.61
C PHE A 576 20.55 19.11 9.18
N GLY A 577 20.54 20.35 8.79
CA GLY A 577 21.03 20.85 7.51
C GLY A 577 22.11 21.88 7.69
N LEU A 578 23.22 21.74 6.96
CA LEU A 578 24.31 22.70 6.91
C LEU A 578 24.63 23.01 5.45
N THR A 579 24.60 24.29 5.08
CA THR A 579 25.09 24.80 3.80
C THR A 579 26.28 25.71 4.06
N LEU A 580 27.38 25.48 3.36
CA LEU A 580 28.59 26.28 3.40
C LEU A 580 28.86 26.82 2.00
N SER A 581 29.06 28.12 1.87
CA SER A 581 29.54 28.75 0.65
C SER A 581 30.95 29.28 0.89
N PRO A 582 32.01 28.60 0.41
CA PRO A 582 33.39 28.97 0.71
C PRO A 582 33.81 30.21 -0.07
N GLU A 583 34.56 31.12 0.56
CA GLU A 583 35.09 32.37 -0.03
C GLU A 583 35.95 32.10 -1.26
N SER A 584 36.71 31.01 -1.26
CA SER A 584 37.60 30.69 -2.39
C SER A 584 36.85 30.26 -3.67
N LEU A 585 35.57 29.93 -3.58
CA LEU A 585 34.76 29.38 -4.68
C LEU A 585 33.49 30.19 -4.97
N SER A 586 33.23 31.23 -4.19
CA SER A 586 31.98 32.00 -4.24
C SER A 586 32.27 33.48 -4.05
N LYS A 587 31.46 34.33 -4.66
CA LYS A 587 31.53 35.78 -4.42
C LYS A 587 31.18 36.11 -2.97
N ASP A 588 30.10 35.48 -2.47
CA ASP A 588 29.61 35.66 -1.11
C ASP A 588 29.86 34.38 -0.30
N ALA A 589 30.66 34.52 0.74
CA ALA A 589 30.96 33.41 1.63
C ALA A 589 30.00 33.43 2.83
N PHE A 590 29.25 32.37 3.03
CA PHE A 590 28.32 32.26 4.14
C PHE A 590 28.16 30.81 4.64
N PHE A 591 27.64 30.70 5.83
CA PHE A 591 27.06 29.44 6.32
C PHE A 591 25.57 29.60 6.60
N LYS A 592 24.81 28.51 6.47
CA LYS A 592 23.42 28.44 6.84
C LYS A 592 23.13 27.09 7.47
N THR A 593 22.62 27.12 8.70
CA THR A 593 22.28 25.89 9.47
C THR A 593 20.80 25.91 9.81
N ILE A 594 20.15 24.75 9.66
CA ILE A 594 18.76 24.52 10.04
C ILE A 594 18.71 23.24 10.87
N ILE A 595 18.04 23.32 12.01
CA ILE A 595 17.75 22.17 12.87
C ILE A 595 16.24 22.08 13.04
N GLN A 596 15.68 20.92 12.75
CA GLN A 596 14.26 20.62 12.97
C GLN A 596 14.16 19.42 13.90
N TYR A 597 13.28 19.50 14.86
CA TYR A 597 13.02 18.42 15.82
C TYR A 597 11.53 18.32 16.12
N GLY A 598 10.92 17.21 15.76
CA GLY A 598 9.55 16.87 16.07
C GLY A 598 9.50 15.63 16.96
N GLN A 599 8.71 15.68 18.02
CA GLN A 599 8.42 14.53 18.87
C GLN A 599 6.92 14.36 19.01
N TYR A 600 6.47 13.13 18.84
CA TYR A 600 5.08 12.72 18.92
C TYR A 600 4.95 11.63 19.98
N LYS A 601 3.89 11.68 20.78
CA LYS A 601 3.66 10.71 21.84
C LYS A 601 2.18 10.38 21.94
N SER A 602 1.82 9.15 21.56
CA SER A 602 0.47 8.62 21.71
C SER A 602 0.05 8.58 23.17
N LEU A 603 -1.21 8.91 23.43
CA LEU A 603 -1.83 8.74 24.73
C LEU A 603 -2.41 7.32 24.79
N LYS A 604 -2.23 6.63 25.93
CA LYS A 604 -2.64 5.24 26.13
C LYS A 604 -4.06 4.98 25.62
N ASP A 605 -4.19 3.93 24.78
CA ASP A 605 -5.45 3.39 24.25
C ASP A 605 -6.33 4.38 23.47
N SER A 606 -5.72 5.41 22.85
CA SER A 606 -6.47 6.40 22.09
C SER A 606 -5.73 6.82 20.82
N ASP A 607 -6.47 7.25 19.79
CA ASP A 607 -5.92 7.86 18.57
C ASP A 607 -5.40 9.29 18.80
N ARG A 608 -5.18 9.66 20.07
CA ARG A 608 -4.79 10.98 20.50
C ARG A 608 -3.32 11.01 20.84
N TYR A 609 -2.67 12.11 20.52
CA TYR A 609 -1.26 12.30 20.79
C TYR A 609 -0.95 13.74 21.20
N LEU A 610 0.15 13.89 21.92
CA LEU A 610 0.81 15.15 22.16
C LEU A 610 1.98 15.28 21.20
N PHE A 611 2.23 16.49 20.73
CA PHE A 611 3.39 16.74 19.87
C PHE A 611 4.09 18.04 20.24
N THR A 612 5.38 18.07 19.95
CA THR A 612 6.18 19.28 19.92
C THR A 612 7.02 19.29 18.64
N VAL A 613 7.07 20.45 17.98
CA VAL A 613 7.92 20.68 16.80
C VAL A 613 8.74 21.94 17.06
N ASN A 614 10.04 21.84 16.87
CA ASN A 614 11.00 22.90 17.07
C ASN A 614 11.81 23.10 15.81
N ASP A 615 11.86 24.34 15.30
CA ASP A 615 12.72 24.70 14.18
C ASP A 615 13.66 25.82 14.62
N LEU A 616 14.92 25.67 14.28
CA LEU A 616 15.99 26.60 14.60
C LEU A 616 16.79 26.88 13.31
N GLY A 617 17.13 28.10 13.06
CA GLY A 617 18.00 28.45 11.95
C GLY A 617 18.96 29.57 12.29
N MET A 618 20.15 29.47 11.71
CA MET A 618 21.20 30.50 11.81
C MET A 618 21.94 30.58 10.48
N ALA A 619 22.13 31.77 9.97
CA ALA A 619 22.94 32.07 8.78
C ALA A 619 23.75 33.32 9.02
N ASP A 620 24.96 33.36 8.49
CA ASP A 620 25.81 34.53 8.57
C ASP A 620 26.82 34.54 7.42
N SER A 621 27.27 35.71 7.04
CA SER A 621 28.27 35.91 5.98
C SER A 621 29.64 36.27 6.58
N TYR A 622 30.70 35.79 5.93
CA TYR A 622 32.07 36.02 6.41
C TYR A 622 32.72 37.27 5.80
N ASN A 623 32.32 37.68 4.60
CA ASN A 623 33.04 38.68 3.82
C ASN A 623 32.14 39.78 3.20
N SER A 624 30.82 39.67 3.41
CA SER A 624 29.83 40.62 2.87
C SER A 624 28.57 40.63 3.76
N ASN A 625 27.59 41.47 3.45
CA ASN A 625 26.26 41.34 4.01
C ASN A 625 25.59 40.04 3.53
N LEU A 626 24.87 39.36 4.41
CA LEU A 626 24.09 38.18 4.03
C LEU A 626 22.94 38.60 3.11
N ARG A 627 22.93 38.12 1.87
CA ARG A 627 21.88 38.46 0.91
C ARG A 627 20.50 38.00 1.40
N THR A 628 19.45 38.77 1.10
CA THR A 628 18.10 38.51 1.56
C THR A 628 17.55 37.15 1.07
N ILE A 629 18.01 36.67 -0.10
CA ILE A 629 17.66 35.32 -0.59
C ILE A 629 18.24 34.18 0.25
N ASN A 630 19.31 34.43 1.00
CA ASN A 630 19.96 33.48 1.90
C ASN A 630 19.44 33.58 3.35
N SER A 631 18.69 34.64 3.69
CA SER A 631 18.07 34.83 5.01
C SER A 631 16.89 33.88 5.22
N PHE A 632 16.36 33.85 6.44
CA PHE A 632 15.17 33.10 6.79
C PHE A 632 13.91 33.95 6.71
N SER A 633 12.75 33.30 6.62
CA SER A 633 11.44 33.93 6.67
C SER A 633 10.48 33.18 7.55
N LEU A 634 9.62 33.86 8.30
CA LEU A 634 8.54 33.30 9.10
C LEU A 634 7.19 33.95 8.76
N GLY A 635 6.14 33.15 8.96
CA GLY A 635 4.75 33.49 8.66
C GLY A 635 4.13 32.50 7.68
N GLY A 636 2.82 32.55 7.49
CA GLY A 636 2.10 31.62 6.65
C GLY A 636 2.05 30.19 7.21
N SER A 637 2.45 29.23 6.41
CA SER A 637 2.42 27.80 6.77
C SER A 637 3.40 27.43 7.88
N ASN A 638 4.53 28.12 8.02
CA ASN A 638 5.56 27.84 9.02
C ASN A 638 5.38 28.59 10.36
N PHE A 639 4.52 29.62 10.40
CA PHE A 639 4.08 30.26 11.62
C PHE A 639 2.63 30.74 11.46
N LYS A 640 1.69 29.85 11.65
CA LYS A 640 0.25 30.10 11.46
C LYS A 640 -0.27 31.21 12.37
N GLY A 641 -1.18 32.04 11.85
CA GLY A 641 -1.69 33.24 12.49
C GLY A 641 -1.07 34.53 11.95
N PHE A 642 0.07 34.42 11.24
CA PHE A 642 0.73 35.53 10.56
C PHE A 642 0.74 35.31 9.05
N ASP A 643 0.78 36.37 8.29
CA ASP A 643 0.86 36.31 6.85
C ASP A 643 2.22 35.76 6.40
N TYR A 644 2.28 35.26 5.17
CA TYR A 644 3.53 34.81 4.56
C TYR A 644 4.56 35.93 4.55
N ARG A 645 5.73 35.70 5.15
CA ARG A 645 6.74 36.74 5.40
C ARG A 645 6.18 37.94 6.19
N GLY A 646 5.16 37.72 7.01
CA GLY A 646 4.47 38.79 7.75
C GLY A 646 5.22 39.32 8.95
N ILE A 647 6.23 38.56 9.45
CA ILE A 647 7.00 38.89 10.66
C ILE A 647 8.50 38.97 10.35
N GLY A 648 9.22 39.79 11.08
CA GLY A 648 10.68 39.93 11.01
C GLY A 648 11.19 41.33 10.60
N PRO A 649 12.50 41.48 10.43
CA PRO A 649 13.14 42.72 10.03
C PRO A 649 12.62 43.27 8.70
N LYS A 650 12.39 44.61 8.66
CA LYS A 650 11.88 45.31 7.48
C LYS A 650 12.66 46.61 7.30
N SER A 651 12.83 47.10 6.07
CA SER A 651 13.34 48.42 5.74
C SER A 651 12.55 49.03 4.59
N ASN A 652 12.08 50.24 4.75
CA ASN A 652 11.30 50.99 3.75
C ASN A 652 10.11 50.19 3.14
N GLY A 653 9.46 49.34 3.95
CA GLY A 653 8.34 48.52 3.53
C GLY A 653 8.73 47.18 2.89
N ALA A 654 10.00 46.96 2.55
CA ALA A 654 10.50 45.67 2.09
C ALA A 654 10.81 44.75 3.27
N TYR A 655 10.53 43.48 3.10
CA TYR A 655 10.92 42.42 4.01
C TYR A 655 12.39 42.08 3.78
N LEU A 656 13.18 41.97 4.84
CA LEU A 656 14.62 41.69 4.74
C LEU A 656 14.96 40.23 5.07
N GLY A 657 14.04 39.52 5.70
CA GLY A 657 14.32 38.24 6.35
C GLY A 657 15.10 38.41 7.64
N GLY A 658 15.47 37.34 8.28
CA GLY A 658 16.32 37.30 9.46
C GLY A 658 17.48 36.34 9.31
N ASN A 659 18.60 36.65 9.95
CA ASN A 659 19.76 35.78 9.97
C ASN A 659 19.58 34.62 10.94
N SER A 660 18.68 34.79 11.91
CA SER A 660 18.37 33.74 12.89
C SER A 660 16.88 33.65 13.15
N PHE A 661 16.40 32.45 13.40
CA PHE A 661 15.02 32.22 13.84
C PHE A 661 14.93 31.01 14.77
N PHE A 662 13.88 31.00 15.57
CA PHE A 662 13.39 29.79 16.20
C PHE A 662 11.87 29.75 16.20
N THR A 663 11.29 28.56 16.13
CA THR A 663 9.88 28.30 16.42
C THR A 663 9.75 27.08 17.31
N ASN A 664 8.78 27.12 18.21
CA ASN A 664 8.35 25.97 18.99
C ASN A 664 6.82 25.87 18.88
N THR A 665 6.35 24.75 18.36
CA THR A 665 4.91 24.44 18.31
C THR A 665 4.66 23.25 19.21
N VAL A 666 3.75 23.43 20.16
CA VAL A 666 3.24 22.35 21.01
C VAL A 666 1.76 22.15 20.74
N GLY A 667 1.31 20.91 20.80
CA GLY A 667 -0.12 20.68 20.53
C GLY A 667 -0.60 19.28 20.90
N TYR A 668 -1.90 19.15 20.68
CA TYR A 668 -2.68 17.95 20.90
C TYR A 668 -3.43 17.61 19.63
N GLY A 669 -3.29 16.37 19.15
CA GLY A 669 -3.85 15.93 17.88
C GLY A 669 -4.55 14.59 17.97
N GLY A 670 -5.29 14.27 16.91
CA GLY A 670 -5.91 12.97 16.71
C GLY A 670 -7.08 12.98 15.72
N SER A 671 -7.56 11.79 15.38
CA SER A 671 -8.72 11.57 14.51
C SER A 671 -10.05 11.44 15.29
N PHE A 672 -10.10 11.91 16.51
CA PHE A 672 -11.15 11.65 17.51
C PHE A 672 -12.58 12.14 17.15
N LEU A 673 -12.73 12.92 16.08
CA LEU A 673 -14.03 13.32 15.55
C LEU A 673 -14.51 12.44 14.39
N PHE A 674 -13.65 11.55 13.89
CA PHE A 674 -13.88 10.78 12.67
C PHE A 674 -13.53 9.31 12.89
N ASP A 675 -14.21 8.41 12.20
CA ASP A 675 -13.96 6.96 12.30
C ASP A 675 -12.89 6.45 11.33
N GLU A 676 -12.65 7.17 10.23
CA GLU A 676 -11.57 6.88 9.30
C GLU A 676 -10.27 7.48 9.85
N LYS A 677 -9.54 6.66 10.62
CA LYS A 677 -8.37 7.07 11.40
C LYS A 677 -7.18 7.52 10.55
N ASP A 678 -7.05 6.95 9.36
CA ASP A 678 -5.83 7.05 8.57
C ASP A 678 -5.79 8.27 7.64
N ASN A 679 -6.91 8.95 7.44
CA ASN A 679 -7.02 10.01 6.44
C ASN A 679 -7.30 11.41 6.99
N ILE A 680 -7.64 11.55 8.27
CA ILE A 680 -8.07 12.84 8.87
C ILE A 680 -7.41 13.05 10.22
N ASN A 681 -6.79 14.22 10.40
CA ASN A 681 -6.12 14.62 11.63
C ASN A 681 -6.54 16.02 12.06
N LEU A 682 -7.05 16.15 13.28
CA LEU A 682 -7.38 17.45 13.90
C LEU A 682 -6.33 17.77 14.95
N ARG A 683 -5.76 18.97 14.90
CA ARG A 683 -4.72 19.43 15.82
C ARG A 683 -5.11 20.76 16.46
N LEU A 684 -5.03 20.84 17.77
CA LEU A 684 -4.98 22.08 18.54
C LEU A 684 -3.50 22.39 18.80
N PHE A 685 -3.04 23.59 18.52
CA PHE A 685 -1.65 23.95 18.69
C PHE A 685 -1.45 25.36 19.24
N HIS A 686 -0.32 25.54 19.87
CA HIS A 686 0.24 26.83 20.26
C HIS A 686 1.68 26.92 19.69
N THR A 687 1.94 27.97 18.94
CA THR A 687 3.27 28.25 18.37
C THR A 687 3.83 29.51 19.01
N ILE A 688 5.09 29.43 19.43
CA ILE A 688 5.89 30.59 19.83
C ILE A 688 7.14 30.65 18.96
N GLY A 689 7.67 31.85 18.70
CA GLY A 689 8.89 31.97 17.91
C GLY A 689 9.32 33.41 17.70
N SER A 690 10.47 33.54 17.09
CA SER A 690 11.07 34.80 16.73
C SER A 690 11.95 34.67 15.49
N ILE A 691 12.10 35.76 14.76
CA ILE A 691 13.06 35.92 13.68
C ILE A 691 13.73 37.27 13.82
N TRP A 692 15.03 37.28 13.78
CA TRP A 692 15.85 38.49 14.06
C TRP A 692 17.17 38.48 13.31
N GLY A 693 17.86 39.60 13.39
CA GLY A 693 19.15 39.81 12.72
C GLY A 693 18.97 40.07 11.21
N SER A 694 19.56 41.15 10.74
CA SER A 694 19.69 41.44 9.31
C SER A 694 20.79 42.46 9.16
N ASP A 695 21.65 42.31 8.16
CA ASP A 695 22.76 43.21 7.92
C ASP A 695 22.32 44.55 7.31
N TYR A 696 21.04 44.65 6.92
CA TYR A 696 20.48 45.82 6.23
C TYR A 696 19.59 46.71 7.10
N THR A 697 19.50 46.47 8.39
CA THR A 697 18.71 47.27 9.32
C THR A 697 19.33 47.30 10.71
N SER A 698 19.12 48.39 11.46
CA SER A 698 19.47 48.47 12.88
C SER A 698 18.43 47.86 13.82
N ASP A 699 17.23 47.51 13.32
CA ASP A 699 16.18 46.81 14.10
C ASP A 699 16.44 45.30 14.07
N ASN A 700 17.41 44.84 14.84
CA ASN A 700 17.90 43.49 14.90
C ASN A 700 17.52 42.79 16.22
N GLU A 701 16.55 43.34 16.97
CA GLU A 701 16.19 42.85 18.28
C GLU A 701 15.40 41.52 18.19
N PHE A 702 15.66 40.66 19.15
CA PHE A 702 14.82 39.48 19.38
C PHE A 702 13.47 39.91 19.93
N LYS A 703 12.40 39.64 19.17
CA LYS A 703 11.01 39.93 19.55
C LYS A 703 10.17 38.68 19.45
N LEU A 704 9.57 38.26 20.58
CA LEU A 704 8.80 37.06 20.64
C LEU A 704 7.40 37.27 20.02
N ARG A 705 6.93 36.29 19.27
CA ARG A 705 5.55 36.18 18.75
C ARG A 705 4.94 34.90 19.21
N SER A 706 3.63 34.87 19.30
CA SER A 706 2.90 33.64 19.57
C SER A 706 1.54 33.61 18.91
N SER A 707 1.07 32.41 18.61
CA SER A 707 -0.28 32.15 18.09
C SER A 707 -0.85 30.86 18.64
N VAL A 708 -2.18 30.79 18.69
CA VAL A 708 -2.94 29.57 19.02
C VAL A 708 -3.92 29.29 17.91
N GLY A 709 -4.10 28.00 17.57
CA GLY A 709 -4.99 27.65 16.47
C GLY A 709 -5.42 26.19 16.43
N LEU A 710 -6.31 25.94 15.48
CA LEU A 710 -6.77 24.61 15.08
C LEU A 710 -6.32 24.33 13.64
N SER A 711 -5.93 23.09 13.35
CA SER A 711 -5.63 22.61 12.01
C SER A 711 -6.38 21.31 11.77
N LEU A 712 -7.06 21.23 10.64
CA LEU A 712 -7.70 20.04 10.10
C LEU A 712 -6.92 19.63 8.84
N ASP A 713 -6.27 18.49 8.90
CA ASP A 713 -5.47 17.95 7.83
C ASP A 713 -6.06 16.63 7.36
N PHE A 714 -6.18 16.40 6.05
CA PHE A 714 -6.69 15.13 5.51
C PHE A 714 -6.08 14.80 4.14
N LEU A 715 -5.98 13.50 3.87
CA LEU A 715 -5.54 12.98 2.58
C LEU A 715 -6.75 12.80 1.67
N SER A 716 -6.72 13.46 0.52
CA SER A 716 -7.72 13.32 -0.53
C SER A 716 -7.12 12.63 -1.75
N GLN A 717 -7.97 12.25 -2.71
CA GLN A 717 -7.52 11.69 -4.00
C GLN A 717 -6.70 12.69 -4.84
N VAL A 718 -6.81 13.99 -4.55
CA VAL A 718 -6.05 15.05 -5.23
C VAL A 718 -4.84 15.52 -4.42
N GLY A 719 -4.52 14.81 -3.33
CA GLY A 719 -3.39 15.10 -2.43
C GLY A 719 -3.81 15.57 -1.04
N PRO A 720 -2.84 15.92 -0.20
CA PRO A 720 -3.09 16.41 1.15
C PRO A 720 -3.79 17.77 1.14
N ILE A 721 -4.74 17.94 2.04
CA ILE A 721 -5.46 19.20 2.26
C ILE A 721 -5.25 19.61 3.70
N SER A 722 -4.87 20.87 3.92
CA SER A 722 -4.71 21.47 5.24
C SER A 722 -5.56 22.74 5.37
N LEU A 723 -6.40 22.77 6.39
CA LEU A 723 -7.18 23.92 6.79
C LEU A 723 -6.71 24.33 8.17
N SER A 724 -6.36 25.57 8.38
CA SER A 724 -6.04 26.03 9.73
C SER A 724 -6.58 27.43 10.01
N TYR A 725 -7.03 27.61 11.25
CA TYR A 725 -7.42 28.88 11.80
C TYR A 725 -6.58 29.15 13.05
N ALA A 726 -5.81 30.24 13.03
CA ALA A 726 -4.92 30.59 14.13
C ALA A 726 -4.95 32.09 14.40
N ILE A 727 -4.96 32.46 15.67
CA ILE A 727 -5.05 33.82 16.16
C ILE A 727 -3.70 34.19 16.80
N PRO A 728 -3.04 35.29 16.38
CA PRO A 728 -1.89 35.83 17.10
C PRO A 728 -2.28 36.25 18.52
N ILE A 729 -1.50 35.80 19.51
CA ILE A 729 -1.62 36.23 20.91
C ILE A 729 -0.63 37.36 21.20
N GLU A 730 0.62 37.17 20.75
CA GLU A 730 1.69 38.15 20.88
C GLU A 730 2.18 38.54 19.50
N LYS A 731 2.19 39.83 19.18
CA LYS A 731 2.63 40.37 17.90
C LYS A 731 3.17 41.80 18.03
N GLU A 732 4.05 42.19 17.11
CA GLU A 732 4.54 43.54 16.97
C GLU A 732 3.62 44.41 16.09
N GLN A 733 3.77 45.73 16.20
CA GLN A 733 2.91 46.67 15.48
C GLN A 733 3.00 46.57 13.95
N ASN A 734 4.17 46.17 13.44
CA ASN A 734 4.43 46.04 12.00
C ASN A 734 4.23 44.61 11.47
N ASP A 735 3.79 43.68 12.33
CA ASP A 735 3.51 42.32 11.90
C ASP A 735 2.17 42.27 11.14
N ILE A 736 2.15 41.48 10.07
CA ILE A 736 0.97 41.27 9.26
C ILE A 736 0.31 39.94 9.71
N SER A 737 -0.94 40.00 10.17
CA SER A 737 -1.68 38.83 10.64
C SER A 737 -2.52 38.23 9.52
N ARG A 738 -2.59 36.92 9.47
CA ARG A 738 -3.51 36.13 8.64
C ARG A 738 -4.01 34.92 9.44
N GLU A 739 -5.28 34.97 9.82
CA GLU A 739 -5.85 33.95 10.72
C GLU A 739 -6.16 32.65 10.01
N PHE A 740 -6.63 32.70 8.77
CA PHE A 740 -7.03 31.53 7.99
C PHE A 740 -5.98 31.15 6.97
N ASN A 741 -5.56 29.88 6.98
CA ASN A 741 -4.68 29.30 5.98
C ASN A 741 -5.33 28.06 5.37
N PHE A 742 -5.24 27.94 4.05
CA PHE A 742 -5.68 26.82 3.26
C PHE A 742 -4.54 26.37 2.34
N THR A 743 -4.32 25.07 2.30
CA THR A 743 -3.37 24.44 1.37
C THR A 743 -4.02 23.19 0.77
N LEU A 744 -3.98 23.07 -0.55
CA LEU A 744 -4.43 21.92 -1.33
C LEU A 744 -3.25 21.40 -2.14
N GLY A 745 -3.01 20.10 -2.10
CA GLY A 745 -1.88 19.47 -2.77
C GLY A 745 -0.56 19.64 -2.01
N ALA A 746 0.51 19.08 -2.54
CA ALA A 746 1.84 19.33 -1.98
C ALA A 746 2.22 20.81 -2.22
N SER A 747 2.58 21.52 -1.17
CA SER A 747 3.23 22.84 -1.30
C SER A 747 4.64 22.61 -1.82
N PHE A 748 4.94 23.10 -3.01
CA PHE A 748 6.24 23.01 -3.66
C PHE A 748 7.15 24.16 -3.27
#